data_d8285b3ce569d404f8c5f75f0c0df437
#
_entry.id   d8285b3ce569d404f8c5f75f0c0df437
#
_cell.length_a   1.000
_cell.length_b   1.000
_cell.length_c   1.000
_cell.angle_alpha   90.00
_cell.angle_beta   90.00
_cell.angle_gamma   90.00
#
_symmetry.space_group_name_H-M   'P 1'
#
loop_
_entity.id
_entity.type
_entity.pdbx_description
1 polymer ?
#
loop_
_entity_poly.entity_id
_entity_poly.type
_entity_poly.pdbx_seq_one_letter_code
_entity_poly.pdbx_strand_id
1 'polypeptide(L)'
;ISTYGNGLYAYELSTGNLQHFTFEVNQSSHINSNYLQFVIEDRSGGIWVSSEFSGLSHLEILNKGTQRIHPSGENSSDRSNTIRMLFQTQNGNIYMANRMGSLYEYNSALTKVIRQEDFTHNVYSMNEDQEGNLWLGMRGIGLRIGANKWYENDPRTPNSLSNDQVYSIYRDRKGRMWLGTFGGGLNLAIKTADGYQFKHFLQDNYGEKRIRVIEEDKNGRMWVGTNNGIYIFHPDSLIASPKNYVIYNHANGTFPSNEIRCLMNDDKGNMWIGTSGAGFAVCHPGDSYQHLTFDCYDIKDGLSNAVVQSIVQNKDHKMWIATEYGISRFTPATKQIENYFFSSYTLGNVYSENTACVSNDGKLLFGTNYGLVVLDANKIETLDKPASVIFTGLQINGAHMLPGVEDSPLQEAMPYINELNLKYYQSSLTISFSTFNYLDGVSKYSYSLPPYDTEWSSPSSLNFATYRNLPPGKYELHVKACNAAGIWGEENVMEIVIAPPFWKTGWAYLIYAILIAIAGYFSFRIIRNFNALRNRIAVENQLTEYKLEFFTNISHEFRTPLTLIQGALERIVNMGNHSKDMQHSLKIMDKSTKRMLRLINQLLEFRKMQKNKLALSLEETDVVAFCYEIFLSFKD
;
A
#
# COMPACT_ATOMS: atom_id res chain seq x y z
N ILE A 1 -23.29 -36.26 -16.38
CA ILE A 1 -24.67 -36.76 -16.22
C ILE A 1 -24.98 -36.76 -14.74
N SER A 2 -25.93 -35.94 -14.31
CA SER A 2 -26.45 -35.97 -12.93
C SER A 2 -27.57 -36.98 -12.80
N THR A 3 -27.65 -37.64 -11.66
CA THR A 3 -28.69 -38.62 -11.38
C THR A 3 -29.37 -38.34 -10.04
N TYR A 4 -30.62 -38.79 -9.94
CA TYR A 4 -31.36 -38.64 -8.71
C TYR A 4 -31.20 -39.92 -7.86
N GLY A 5 -30.31 -39.89 -6.87
CA GLY A 5 -30.01 -40.97 -5.93
C GLY A 5 -28.77 -41.82 -6.24
N ASN A 6 -28.10 -41.60 -7.40
CA ASN A 6 -26.92 -42.37 -7.78
C ASN A 6 -25.69 -41.52 -8.15
N GLY A 7 -25.69 -40.26 -7.74
CA GLY A 7 -24.55 -39.36 -7.90
C GLY A 7 -24.32 -38.84 -9.32
N LEU A 8 -23.07 -38.54 -9.65
CA LEU A 8 -22.62 -37.90 -10.91
C LEU A 8 -21.82 -38.89 -11.76
N TYR A 9 -22.10 -38.94 -13.05
CA TYR A 9 -21.29 -39.67 -14.02
C TYR A 9 -20.62 -38.72 -14.99
N ALA A 10 -19.31 -38.88 -15.19
CA ALA A 10 -18.54 -38.23 -16.24
C ALA A 10 -18.19 -39.28 -17.31
N TYR A 11 -18.60 -39.02 -18.56
CA TYR A 11 -18.33 -39.87 -19.70
C TYR A 11 -17.40 -39.14 -20.70
N GLU A 12 -16.23 -39.70 -20.91
CA GLU A 12 -15.26 -39.15 -21.86
C GLU A 12 -15.54 -39.71 -23.26
N LEU A 13 -16.01 -38.83 -24.17
CA LEU A 13 -16.41 -39.19 -25.52
C LEU A 13 -15.27 -39.76 -26.36
N SER A 14 -14.02 -39.29 -26.15
CA SER A 14 -12.86 -39.69 -26.92
C SER A 14 -12.32 -41.07 -26.59
N THR A 15 -12.44 -41.47 -25.32
CA THR A 15 -11.89 -42.75 -24.83
C THR A 15 -12.96 -43.78 -24.48
N GLY A 16 -14.24 -43.36 -24.36
CA GLY A 16 -15.34 -44.20 -23.88
C GLY A 16 -15.28 -44.50 -22.39
N ASN A 17 -14.41 -43.81 -21.65
CA ASN A 17 -14.24 -43.99 -20.21
C ASN A 17 -15.41 -43.38 -19.43
N LEU A 18 -15.95 -44.12 -18.49
CA LEU A 18 -17.04 -43.70 -17.61
C LEU A 18 -16.53 -43.65 -16.17
N GLN A 19 -16.55 -42.47 -15.58
CA GLN A 19 -16.24 -42.23 -14.16
C GLN A 19 -17.54 -42.01 -13.38
N HIS A 20 -17.61 -42.52 -12.16
CA HIS A 20 -18.76 -42.41 -11.28
C HIS A 20 -18.36 -41.78 -9.96
N PHE A 21 -19.00 -40.67 -9.61
CA PHE A 21 -18.78 -39.90 -8.39
C PHE A 21 -20.01 -40.00 -7.49
N THR A 22 -19.81 -40.49 -6.27
CA THR A 22 -20.87 -40.65 -5.27
C THR A 22 -20.55 -39.85 -4.02
N PHE A 23 -21.58 -39.51 -3.26
CA PHE A 23 -21.40 -38.98 -1.91
C PHE A 23 -20.92 -40.10 -0.98
N GLU A 24 -19.80 -39.86 -0.31
CA GLU A 24 -19.28 -40.72 0.76
C GLU A 24 -19.11 -39.90 2.03
N VAL A 25 -19.61 -40.42 3.15
CA VAL A 25 -19.48 -39.77 4.45
C VAL A 25 -18.00 -39.74 4.84
N ASN A 26 -17.48 -38.55 5.14
CA ASN A 26 -16.09 -38.27 5.52
C ASN A 26 -15.05 -38.20 4.38
N GLN A 27 -15.44 -38.02 3.14
CA GLN A 27 -14.51 -37.70 2.05
C GLN A 27 -14.78 -36.31 1.52
N SER A 28 -13.81 -35.40 1.68
CA SER A 28 -13.91 -33.99 1.27
C SER A 28 -13.79 -33.75 -0.25
N SER A 29 -13.34 -34.76 -0.99
CA SER A 29 -13.15 -34.75 -2.44
C SER A 29 -14.38 -35.25 -3.24
N HIS A 30 -15.48 -35.56 -2.56
CA HIS A 30 -16.69 -36.07 -3.18
C HIS A 30 -17.81 -35.04 -3.27
N ILE A 31 -18.79 -35.32 -4.15
CA ILE A 31 -20.02 -34.53 -4.22
C ILE A 31 -20.77 -34.58 -2.88
N ASN A 32 -21.49 -33.49 -2.56
CA ASN A 32 -22.17 -33.34 -1.27
C ASN A 32 -23.50 -34.15 -1.13
N SER A 33 -23.97 -34.77 -2.21
CA SER A 33 -25.18 -35.60 -2.23
C SER A 33 -25.22 -36.51 -3.46
N ASN A 34 -25.89 -37.65 -3.35
CA ASN A 34 -26.22 -38.48 -4.50
C ASN A 34 -27.52 -38.07 -5.22
N TYR A 35 -28.32 -37.18 -4.62
CA TYR A 35 -29.56 -36.65 -5.18
C TYR A 35 -29.30 -35.32 -5.91
N LEU A 36 -28.90 -35.43 -7.18
CA LEU A 36 -28.49 -34.29 -7.98
C LEU A 36 -29.62 -33.81 -8.89
N GLN A 37 -29.80 -32.51 -9.00
CA GLN A 37 -30.86 -31.90 -9.79
C GLN A 37 -30.36 -31.34 -11.11
N PHE A 38 -29.23 -30.60 -11.08
CA PHE A 38 -28.75 -29.85 -12.24
C PHE A 38 -27.24 -29.82 -12.32
N VAL A 39 -26.70 -29.76 -13.54
CA VAL A 39 -25.28 -29.62 -13.83
C VAL A 39 -25.12 -28.51 -14.85
N ILE A 40 -24.20 -27.58 -14.59
CA ILE A 40 -23.85 -26.48 -15.51
C ILE A 40 -22.33 -26.30 -15.55
N GLU A 41 -21.81 -26.06 -16.73
CA GLU A 41 -20.43 -25.59 -16.90
C GLU A 41 -20.41 -24.06 -16.87
N ASP A 42 -19.53 -23.48 -16.08
CA ASP A 42 -19.32 -22.05 -16.04
C ASP A 42 -18.37 -21.60 -17.18
N ARG A 43 -18.19 -20.26 -17.28
CA ARG A 43 -17.33 -19.69 -18.34
C ARG A 43 -15.85 -20.05 -18.19
N SER A 44 -15.42 -20.47 -17.01
CA SER A 44 -14.05 -20.89 -16.74
C SER A 44 -13.81 -22.37 -17.06
N GLY A 45 -14.87 -23.15 -17.29
CA GLY A 45 -14.84 -24.60 -17.49
C GLY A 45 -15.06 -25.40 -16.21
N GLY A 46 -15.38 -24.72 -15.10
CA GLY A 46 -15.79 -25.35 -13.85
C GLY A 46 -17.20 -25.92 -13.93
N ILE A 47 -17.43 -27.06 -13.33
CA ILE A 47 -18.73 -27.73 -13.34
C ILE A 47 -19.43 -27.52 -11.99
N TRP A 48 -20.60 -26.90 -12.04
CA TRP A 48 -21.47 -26.70 -10.88
C TRP A 48 -22.58 -27.73 -10.87
N VAL A 49 -22.75 -28.38 -9.74
CA VAL A 49 -23.76 -29.43 -9.54
C VAL A 49 -24.66 -29.03 -8.37
N SER A 50 -25.94 -28.86 -8.62
CA SER A 50 -26.91 -28.66 -7.57
C SER A 50 -27.46 -29.97 -7.03
N SER A 51 -27.64 -30.03 -5.72
CA SER A 51 -28.30 -31.16 -5.02
C SER A 51 -29.62 -30.69 -4.41
N GLU A 52 -30.51 -31.63 -4.16
CA GLU A 52 -31.83 -31.35 -3.58
C GLU A 52 -31.74 -30.86 -2.12
N PHE A 53 -30.82 -31.41 -1.33
CA PHE A 53 -30.78 -31.18 0.13
C PHE A 53 -29.46 -30.60 0.65
N SER A 54 -28.39 -30.58 -0.17
CA SER A 54 -27.04 -30.31 0.31
C SER A 54 -26.39 -29.11 -0.40
N GLY A 55 -27.17 -28.30 -1.14
CA GLY A 55 -26.70 -27.09 -1.81
C GLY A 55 -25.94 -27.36 -3.11
N LEU A 56 -24.82 -26.64 -3.33
CA LEU A 56 -24.02 -26.69 -4.55
C LEU A 56 -22.68 -27.38 -4.31
N SER A 57 -22.25 -28.18 -5.28
CA SER A 57 -20.87 -28.68 -5.41
C SER A 57 -20.23 -28.04 -6.63
N HIS A 58 -19.02 -27.50 -6.47
CA HIS A 58 -18.16 -27.06 -7.58
C HIS A 58 -17.11 -28.14 -7.84
N LEU A 59 -17.06 -28.61 -9.08
CA LEU A 59 -16.15 -29.65 -9.52
C LEU A 59 -15.10 -29.06 -10.46
N GLU A 60 -13.87 -29.24 -10.09
CA GLU A 60 -12.72 -28.91 -10.93
C GLU A 60 -12.28 -30.18 -11.68
N ILE A 61 -12.16 -30.08 -13.00
CA ILE A 61 -11.52 -31.13 -13.78
C ILE A 61 -10.02 -30.99 -13.52
N LEU A 62 -9.50 -31.78 -12.59
CA LEU A 62 -8.06 -31.80 -12.29
C LEU A 62 -7.27 -32.04 -13.56
N ASN A 63 -6.20 -31.27 -13.73
CA ASN A 63 -5.27 -31.42 -14.82
C ASN A 63 -4.79 -32.88 -14.86
N LYS A 64 -4.95 -33.56 -15.99
CA LYS A 64 -4.62 -35.00 -16.18
C LYS A 64 -3.18 -35.36 -15.81
N GLY A 65 -2.32 -34.36 -15.65
CA GLY A 65 -0.92 -34.50 -15.24
C GLY A 65 -0.67 -34.43 -13.73
N THR A 66 -1.69 -34.30 -12.88
CA THR A 66 -1.48 -34.14 -11.43
C THR A 66 -2.08 -35.31 -10.64
N GLN A 67 -1.37 -35.70 -9.58
CA GLN A 67 -1.85 -36.63 -8.58
C GLN A 67 -1.47 -36.11 -7.18
N ARG A 68 -2.34 -36.31 -6.21
CA ARG A 68 -2.04 -36.01 -4.82
C ARG A 68 -2.03 -37.26 -3.99
N ILE A 69 -1.03 -37.40 -3.09
CA ILE A 69 -0.89 -38.55 -2.19
C ILE A 69 -0.94 -38.00 -0.76
N HIS A 70 -1.83 -38.56 0.02
CA HIS A 70 -2.00 -38.32 1.46
C HIS A 70 -1.44 -39.50 2.25
N PRO A 71 -0.20 -39.45 2.76
CA PRO A 71 0.43 -40.63 3.39
C PRO A 71 -0.32 -41.15 4.60
N SER A 72 -1.00 -40.29 5.33
CA SER A 72 -1.78 -40.66 6.52
C SER A 72 -3.29 -40.83 6.23
N GLY A 73 -3.69 -40.78 4.95
CA GLY A 73 -5.08 -40.79 4.52
C GLY A 73 -5.69 -39.40 4.41
N GLU A 74 -6.67 -39.23 3.52
CA GLU A 74 -7.31 -37.94 3.20
C GLU A 74 -7.98 -37.29 4.42
N ASN A 75 -8.52 -38.11 5.32
CA ASN A 75 -9.23 -37.64 6.52
C ASN A 75 -8.33 -37.38 7.74
N SER A 76 -7.03 -37.54 7.58
CA SER A 76 -6.08 -37.27 8.65
C SER A 76 -5.87 -35.79 8.87
N SER A 77 -5.36 -35.40 10.05
CA SER A 77 -5.04 -33.99 10.34
C SER A 77 -4.08 -33.41 9.33
N ASP A 78 -4.14 -32.09 9.07
CA ASP A 78 -3.23 -31.39 8.16
C ASP A 78 -1.76 -31.61 8.52
N ARG A 79 -1.44 -31.68 9.83
CA ARG A 79 -0.07 -31.94 10.29
C ARG A 79 0.42 -33.34 9.91
N SER A 80 -0.46 -34.35 9.91
CA SER A 80 -0.12 -35.72 9.52
C SER A 80 0.13 -35.85 8.02
N ASN A 81 -0.49 -34.98 7.21
CA ASN A 81 -0.30 -34.93 5.77
C ASN A 81 0.70 -33.87 5.31
N THR A 82 1.22 -32.99 6.20
CA THR A 82 2.28 -32.06 5.87
C THR A 82 3.58 -32.80 5.60
N ILE A 83 4.04 -32.82 4.35
CA ILE A 83 5.31 -33.46 3.96
C ILE A 83 6.47 -32.52 4.30
N ARG A 84 7.43 -32.99 5.09
CA ARG A 84 8.59 -32.22 5.55
C ARG A 84 9.90 -32.63 4.93
N MET A 85 10.01 -33.88 4.50
CA MET A 85 11.20 -34.42 3.84
C MET A 85 10.75 -35.34 2.69
N LEU A 86 11.49 -35.26 1.58
CA LEU A 86 11.31 -36.11 0.40
C LEU A 86 12.70 -36.51 -0.11
N PHE A 87 12.89 -37.79 -0.34
CA PHE A 87 14.15 -38.33 -0.84
C PHE A 87 13.91 -39.58 -1.69
N GLN A 88 14.58 -39.66 -2.83
CA GLN A 88 14.60 -40.87 -3.66
C GLN A 88 15.95 -41.56 -3.53
N THR A 89 15.92 -42.84 -3.16
CA THR A 89 17.14 -43.66 -3.05
C THR A 89 17.64 -44.13 -4.42
N GLN A 90 18.87 -44.61 -4.46
CA GLN A 90 19.47 -45.14 -5.70
C GLN A 90 18.71 -46.33 -6.30
N ASN A 91 18.03 -47.14 -5.46
CA ASN A 91 17.16 -48.22 -5.93
C ASN A 91 15.78 -47.77 -6.45
N GLY A 92 15.50 -46.45 -6.38
CA GLY A 92 14.29 -45.82 -6.88
C GLY A 92 13.15 -45.72 -5.88
N ASN A 93 13.26 -46.28 -4.67
CA ASN A 93 12.25 -46.10 -3.63
C ASN A 93 12.19 -44.65 -3.18
N ILE A 94 10.98 -44.18 -2.83
CA ILE A 94 10.73 -42.81 -2.42
C ILE A 94 10.39 -42.76 -0.94
N TYR A 95 11.21 -42.04 -0.20
CA TYR A 95 10.98 -41.78 1.22
C TYR A 95 10.33 -40.41 1.40
N MET A 96 9.30 -40.34 2.22
CA MET A 96 8.68 -39.11 2.65
C MET A 96 8.40 -39.12 4.14
N ALA A 97 8.70 -38.00 4.79
CA ALA A 97 8.38 -37.83 6.20
C ALA A 97 7.39 -36.69 6.41
N ASN A 98 6.45 -36.91 7.33
CA ASN A 98 5.47 -35.92 7.70
C ASN A 98 5.92 -35.08 8.93
N ARG A 99 5.11 -34.08 9.26
CA ARG A 99 5.38 -33.17 10.39
C ARG A 99 5.08 -33.81 11.77
N MET A 100 4.52 -34.99 11.81
CA MET A 100 4.26 -35.76 13.04
C MET A 100 5.37 -36.73 13.38
N GLY A 101 6.36 -36.90 12.48
CA GLY A 101 7.51 -37.82 12.67
C GLY A 101 7.34 -39.18 11.99
N SER A 102 6.25 -39.39 11.24
CA SER A 102 6.11 -40.64 10.48
C SER A 102 6.94 -40.58 9.20
N LEU A 103 7.76 -41.61 8.98
CA LEU A 103 8.56 -41.84 7.77
C LEU A 103 7.94 -42.96 6.97
N TYR A 104 7.59 -42.69 5.73
CA TYR A 104 7.02 -43.66 4.79
C TYR A 104 8.04 -43.99 3.69
N GLU A 105 8.20 -45.28 3.41
CA GLU A 105 8.91 -45.77 2.23
C GLU A 105 7.90 -46.25 1.20
N TYR A 106 7.88 -45.62 0.04
CA TYR A 106 7.06 -45.99 -1.11
C TYR A 106 7.88 -46.70 -2.19
N ASN A 107 7.20 -47.54 -2.97
CA ASN A 107 7.78 -48.02 -4.22
C ASN A 107 7.99 -46.84 -5.22
N SER A 108 8.84 -47.05 -6.24
CA SER A 108 9.16 -46.01 -7.24
C SER A 108 7.94 -45.44 -7.97
N ALA A 109 6.86 -46.21 -8.11
CA ALA A 109 5.63 -45.78 -8.75
C ALA A 109 4.66 -45.01 -7.81
N LEU A 110 4.99 -44.87 -6.51
CA LEU A 110 4.16 -44.25 -5.49
C LEU A 110 2.78 -44.92 -5.26
N THR A 111 2.63 -46.19 -5.64
CA THR A 111 1.35 -46.93 -5.56
C THR A 111 1.20 -47.70 -4.28
N LYS A 112 2.30 -47.99 -3.56
CA LYS A 112 2.30 -48.85 -2.37
C LYS A 112 3.30 -48.37 -1.34
N VAL A 113 2.87 -48.26 -0.10
CA VAL A 113 3.76 -48.11 1.08
C VAL A 113 4.43 -49.46 1.35
N ILE A 114 5.76 -49.49 1.30
CA ILE A 114 6.57 -50.66 1.59
C ILE A 114 6.80 -50.77 3.09
N ARG A 115 7.10 -49.62 3.73
CA ARG A 115 7.41 -49.56 5.17
C ARG A 115 6.96 -48.22 5.74
N GLN A 116 6.51 -48.25 6.98
CA GLN A 116 6.30 -47.03 7.81
C GLN A 116 7.08 -47.20 9.12
N GLU A 117 7.67 -46.08 9.54
CA GLU A 117 8.39 -45.98 10.81
C GLU A 117 8.00 -44.65 11.48
N ASP A 118 7.64 -44.71 12.76
CA ASP A 118 7.17 -43.54 13.51
C ASP A 118 8.22 -43.11 14.54
N PHE A 119 8.62 -41.84 14.48
CA PHE A 119 9.55 -41.21 15.39
C PHE A 119 8.84 -40.19 16.28
N THR A 120 9.39 -39.93 17.44
CA THR A 120 8.91 -38.87 18.34
C THR A 120 9.23 -37.48 17.84
N HIS A 121 10.17 -37.37 16.88
CA HIS A 121 10.68 -36.12 16.33
C HIS A 121 10.65 -36.16 14.80
N ASN A 122 10.58 -34.96 14.19
CA ASN A 122 10.48 -34.83 12.74
C ASN A 122 11.80 -35.20 12.05
N VAL A 123 11.70 -35.94 10.93
CA VAL A 123 12.80 -36.14 9.98
C VAL A 123 12.87 -34.95 9.05
N TYR A 124 14.02 -34.26 9.00
CA TYR A 124 14.22 -33.07 8.18
C TYR A 124 15.03 -33.30 6.92
N SER A 125 15.95 -34.25 6.97
CA SER A 125 16.84 -34.56 5.86
C SER A 125 17.17 -36.04 5.80
N MET A 126 17.45 -36.50 4.59
CA MET A 126 17.85 -37.88 4.34
C MET A 126 18.86 -37.91 3.19
N ASN A 127 19.81 -38.81 3.27
CA ASN A 127 20.73 -39.13 2.18
C ASN A 127 21.19 -40.58 2.31
N GLU A 128 21.82 -41.08 1.26
CA GLU A 128 22.36 -42.44 1.17
C GLU A 128 23.90 -42.36 0.97
N ASP A 129 24.68 -43.08 1.78
CA ASP A 129 26.11 -43.16 1.59
C ASP A 129 26.50 -44.12 0.45
N GLN A 130 27.81 -44.28 0.20
CA GLN A 130 28.30 -45.16 -0.85
C GLN A 130 28.06 -46.64 -0.58
N GLU A 131 27.85 -47.00 0.70
CA GLU A 131 27.58 -48.38 1.15
C GLU A 131 26.09 -48.71 1.16
N GLY A 132 25.20 -47.74 0.79
CA GLY A 132 23.76 -47.87 0.79
C GLY A 132 23.12 -47.68 2.17
N ASN A 133 23.87 -47.20 3.17
CA ASN A 133 23.28 -46.86 4.46
C ASN A 133 22.50 -45.54 4.38
N LEU A 134 21.29 -45.54 4.94
CA LEU A 134 20.48 -44.34 5.04
C LEU A 134 20.88 -43.48 6.23
N TRP A 135 21.11 -42.22 5.98
CA TRP A 135 21.43 -41.17 6.97
C TRP A 135 20.19 -40.31 7.15
N LEU A 136 19.67 -40.24 8.36
CA LEU A 136 18.47 -39.48 8.70
C LEU A 136 18.80 -38.36 9.68
N GLY A 137 18.62 -37.14 9.23
CA GLY A 137 18.75 -35.94 10.05
C GLY A 137 17.42 -35.59 10.72
N MET A 138 17.46 -35.47 12.04
CA MET A 138 16.29 -35.30 12.87
C MET A 138 16.27 -33.92 13.53
N ARG A 139 15.10 -33.49 13.98
CA ARG A 139 14.96 -32.27 14.77
C ARG A 139 15.06 -32.58 16.26
N GLY A 140 16.21 -32.27 16.88
CA GLY A 140 16.38 -32.33 18.33
C GLY A 140 16.84 -33.66 18.90
N ILE A 141 17.11 -34.67 18.04
CA ILE A 141 17.70 -35.96 18.42
C ILE A 141 18.87 -36.38 17.50
N GLY A 142 19.43 -35.40 16.79
CA GLY A 142 20.66 -35.58 16.03
C GLY A 142 20.51 -36.35 14.73
N LEU A 143 21.39 -37.36 14.54
CA LEU A 143 21.57 -38.11 13.31
C LEU A 143 21.39 -39.61 13.56
N ARG A 144 20.62 -40.30 12.70
CA ARG A 144 20.60 -41.77 12.65
C ARG A 144 21.30 -42.27 11.38
N ILE A 145 22.15 -43.25 11.51
CA ILE A 145 22.84 -43.93 10.39
C ILE A 145 22.44 -45.42 10.40
N GLY A 146 21.88 -45.88 9.27
CA GLY A 146 21.33 -47.22 9.16
C GLY A 146 20.14 -47.47 10.13
N ALA A 147 20.03 -48.69 10.68
CA ALA A 147 18.91 -49.07 11.52
C ALA A 147 19.02 -48.52 12.96
N ASN A 148 20.21 -48.52 13.56
CA ASN A 148 20.34 -48.44 15.04
C ASN A 148 21.50 -47.54 15.54
N LYS A 149 22.24 -46.88 14.67
CA LYS A 149 23.35 -46.02 15.12
C LYS A 149 22.89 -44.57 15.23
N TRP A 150 22.97 -44.00 16.44
CA TRP A 150 22.60 -42.63 16.73
C TRP A 150 23.83 -41.80 17.08
N TYR A 151 23.81 -40.55 16.65
CA TYR A 151 24.85 -39.55 16.95
C TYR A 151 24.16 -38.26 17.36
N GLU A 152 24.49 -37.79 18.54
CA GLU A 152 23.91 -36.59 19.16
C GLU A 152 25.02 -35.60 19.54
N ASN A 153 24.64 -34.38 19.84
CA ASN A 153 25.55 -33.36 20.39
C ASN A 153 25.90 -33.73 21.86
N ASP A 154 27.16 -33.92 22.15
CA ASP A 154 27.66 -33.96 23.51
C ASP A 154 28.70 -32.84 23.72
N PRO A 155 28.37 -31.79 24.48
CA PRO A 155 29.29 -30.67 24.73
C PRO A 155 30.62 -31.07 25.39
N ARG A 156 30.68 -32.28 26.01
CA ARG A 156 31.91 -32.83 26.63
C ARG A 156 32.79 -33.54 25.62
N THR A 157 32.27 -33.86 24.45
CA THR A 157 32.95 -34.58 23.39
C THR A 157 33.17 -33.68 22.18
N PRO A 158 34.35 -33.08 22.00
CA PRO A 158 34.59 -32.05 20.96
C PRO A 158 34.28 -32.49 19.52
N ASN A 159 34.39 -33.79 19.25
CA ASN A 159 34.14 -34.37 17.92
C ASN A 159 32.75 -35.03 17.82
N SER A 160 31.84 -34.76 18.76
CA SER A 160 30.42 -35.13 18.62
C SER A 160 29.73 -34.26 17.56
N LEU A 161 28.49 -34.53 17.23
CA LEU A 161 27.69 -33.69 16.35
C LEU A 161 27.57 -32.25 16.92
N SER A 162 27.70 -31.22 16.10
CA SER A 162 27.73 -29.82 16.59
C SER A 162 26.37 -29.33 17.12
N ASN A 163 25.24 -29.95 16.70
CA ASN A 163 23.88 -29.63 17.14
C ASN A 163 22.93 -30.74 16.72
N ASP A 164 21.89 -31.02 17.54
CA ASP A 164 20.91 -32.08 17.31
C ASP A 164 19.82 -31.74 16.28
N GLN A 165 19.86 -30.57 15.67
CA GLN A 165 18.95 -30.18 14.60
C GLN A 165 19.65 -30.33 13.24
N VAL A 166 19.61 -31.53 12.65
CA VAL A 166 20.23 -31.80 11.35
C VAL A 166 19.26 -31.54 10.23
N TYR A 167 19.45 -30.40 9.53
CA TYR A 167 18.53 -29.91 8.50
C TYR A 167 18.89 -30.31 7.09
N SER A 168 20.20 -30.59 6.84
CA SER A 168 20.69 -30.97 5.52
C SER A 168 21.76 -32.04 5.63
N ILE A 169 21.72 -33.04 4.77
CA ILE A 169 22.74 -34.10 4.63
C ILE A 169 23.11 -34.16 3.15
N TYR A 170 24.38 -34.02 2.86
CA TYR A 170 24.87 -34.02 1.49
C TYR A 170 26.07 -34.96 1.35
N ARG A 171 26.05 -35.80 0.31
CA ARG A 171 27.20 -36.64 -0.06
C ARG A 171 27.93 -36.00 -1.24
N ASP A 172 29.19 -35.58 -1.02
CA ASP A 172 30.00 -35.00 -2.05
C ASP A 172 30.53 -36.07 -3.05
N ARG A 173 31.11 -35.62 -4.17
CA ARG A 173 31.63 -36.51 -5.22
C ARG A 173 32.74 -37.45 -4.77
N LYS A 174 33.42 -37.15 -3.67
CA LYS A 174 34.39 -38.03 -3.03
C LYS A 174 33.76 -39.03 -2.05
N GLY A 175 32.43 -38.99 -1.89
CA GLY A 175 31.68 -39.87 -1.00
C GLY A 175 31.69 -39.43 0.46
N ARG A 176 32.20 -38.23 0.79
CA ARG A 176 32.21 -37.69 2.15
C ARG A 176 30.82 -37.16 2.51
N MET A 177 30.39 -37.39 3.74
CA MET A 177 29.09 -36.95 4.24
C MET A 177 29.23 -35.62 4.97
N TRP A 178 28.53 -34.61 4.47
CA TRP A 178 28.44 -33.28 5.05
C TRP A 178 27.05 -33.06 5.67
N LEU A 179 27.04 -32.48 6.87
CA LEU A 179 25.80 -32.28 7.64
C LEU A 179 25.66 -30.81 7.99
N GLY A 180 24.57 -30.21 7.55
CA GLY A 180 24.16 -28.85 7.92
C GLY A 180 23.25 -28.91 9.14
N THR A 181 23.66 -28.25 10.22
CA THR A 181 22.83 -28.15 11.42
C THR A 181 22.23 -26.77 11.58
N PHE A 182 21.09 -26.69 12.26
CA PHE A 182 20.39 -25.43 12.51
C PHE A 182 20.73 -24.91 13.91
N GLY A 183 21.95 -24.39 14.05
CA GLY A 183 22.50 -23.84 15.30
C GLY A 183 23.93 -24.23 15.61
N GLY A 184 24.51 -25.25 14.94
CA GLY A 184 25.87 -25.73 15.16
C GLY A 184 26.82 -25.58 13.95
N GLY A 185 26.34 -25.05 12.82
CA GLY A 185 27.15 -24.91 11.60
C GLY A 185 27.27 -26.19 10.79
N LEU A 186 28.34 -26.29 10.02
CA LEU A 186 28.64 -27.38 9.09
C LEU A 186 29.49 -28.44 9.74
N ASN A 187 29.12 -29.72 9.56
CA ASN A 187 29.87 -30.87 10.05
C ASN A 187 30.33 -31.73 8.88
N LEU A 188 31.57 -32.22 8.95
CA LEU A 188 32.09 -33.29 8.11
C LEU A 188 32.18 -34.57 8.92
N ALA A 189 31.49 -35.61 8.49
CA ALA A 189 31.60 -36.93 9.12
C ALA A 189 32.89 -37.61 8.71
N ILE A 190 33.69 -38.06 9.69
CA ILE A 190 34.95 -38.78 9.52
C ILE A 190 34.75 -40.18 10.07
N LYS A 191 34.86 -41.20 9.20
CA LYS A 191 34.75 -42.62 9.58
C LYS A 191 35.90 -43.03 10.47
N THR A 192 35.61 -43.67 11.59
CA THR A 192 36.59 -44.21 12.56
C THR A 192 36.33 -45.72 12.75
N ALA A 193 37.17 -46.42 13.52
CA ALA A 193 36.97 -47.84 13.80
C ALA A 193 35.66 -48.11 14.53
N ASP A 194 35.20 -47.20 15.40
CA ASP A 194 34.00 -47.36 16.24
C ASP A 194 32.76 -46.67 15.67
N GLY A 195 32.85 -45.99 14.50
CA GLY A 195 31.73 -45.28 13.91
C GLY A 195 32.13 -43.98 13.20
N TYR A 196 31.54 -42.83 13.59
CA TYR A 196 31.84 -41.52 13.00
C TYR A 196 32.17 -40.50 14.07
N GLN A 197 33.11 -39.61 13.74
CA GLN A 197 33.41 -38.36 14.43
C GLN A 197 33.10 -37.19 13.50
N PHE A 198 32.86 -36.01 14.05
CA PHE A 198 32.43 -34.84 13.28
C PHE A 198 33.43 -33.70 13.43
N LYS A 199 33.92 -33.18 12.29
CA LYS A 199 34.73 -31.96 12.24
C LYS A 199 33.83 -30.79 11.91
N HIS A 200 33.93 -29.71 12.70
CA HIS A 200 33.00 -28.57 12.64
C HIS A 200 33.60 -27.41 11.84
N PHE A 201 32.71 -26.69 11.10
CA PHE A 201 33.02 -25.50 10.33
C PHE A 201 31.84 -24.51 10.42
N LEU A 202 32.03 -23.26 10.01
CA LEU A 202 31.04 -22.21 9.94
C LEU A 202 30.30 -21.99 11.30
N GLN A 203 31.10 -21.64 12.32
CA GLN A 203 30.62 -21.49 13.70
C GLN A 203 30.83 -20.10 14.28
N ASP A 204 31.26 -19.09 13.47
CA ASP A 204 31.66 -17.79 13.99
C ASP A 204 30.47 -16.91 14.35
N ASN A 205 29.36 -16.93 13.56
CA ASN A 205 28.21 -16.10 13.83
C ASN A 205 26.88 -16.89 13.84
N TYR A 206 25.82 -16.24 14.37
CA TYR A 206 24.52 -16.87 14.55
C TYR A 206 23.86 -17.31 13.24
N GLY A 207 24.00 -16.51 12.17
CA GLY A 207 23.37 -16.80 10.88
C GLY A 207 24.02 -17.96 10.16
N GLU A 208 25.35 -18.04 10.17
CA GLU A 208 26.13 -19.13 9.52
C GLU A 208 25.96 -20.49 10.20
N LYS A 209 25.68 -20.48 11.52
CA LYS A 209 25.37 -21.72 12.27
C LYS A 209 24.02 -22.34 11.86
N ARG A 210 23.21 -21.63 11.11
CA ARG A 210 21.89 -22.09 10.65
C ARG A 210 21.95 -22.50 9.18
N ILE A 211 22.44 -23.70 8.94
CA ILE A 211 22.53 -24.26 7.59
C ILE A 211 21.19 -24.89 7.21
N ARG A 212 20.70 -24.56 6.03
CA ARG A 212 19.45 -25.06 5.48
C ARG A 212 19.64 -26.06 4.35
N VAL A 213 20.62 -25.81 3.48
CA VAL A 213 20.85 -26.60 2.29
C VAL A 213 22.32 -26.65 1.95
N ILE A 214 22.77 -27.77 1.40
CA ILE A 214 24.13 -28.00 0.91
C ILE A 214 24.01 -28.60 -0.50
N GLU A 215 24.80 -28.07 -1.44
CA GLU A 215 24.85 -28.55 -2.83
C GLU A 215 26.29 -28.45 -3.35
N GLU A 216 26.69 -29.35 -4.26
CA GLU A 216 28.00 -29.31 -4.91
C GLU A 216 27.86 -29.00 -6.40
N ASP A 217 28.54 -27.97 -6.90
CA ASP A 217 28.49 -27.61 -8.31
C ASP A 217 29.33 -28.53 -9.22
N LYS A 218 29.24 -28.37 -10.54
CA LYS A 218 29.97 -29.17 -11.51
C LYS A 218 31.50 -29.05 -11.37
N ASN A 219 32.00 -27.98 -10.77
CA ASN A 219 33.40 -27.75 -10.54
C ASN A 219 33.90 -28.32 -9.20
N GLY A 220 33.06 -29.06 -8.46
CA GLY A 220 33.39 -29.64 -7.17
C GLY A 220 33.45 -28.63 -6.04
N ARG A 221 32.85 -27.46 -6.19
CA ARG A 221 32.72 -26.45 -5.14
C ARG A 221 31.43 -26.69 -4.36
N MET A 222 31.56 -26.64 -3.04
CA MET A 222 30.42 -26.73 -2.13
C MET A 222 29.75 -25.38 -1.99
N TRP A 223 28.45 -25.34 -2.14
CA TRP A 223 27.56 -24.21 -1.89
C TRP A 223 26.71 -24.52 -0.65
N VAL A 224 26.82 -23.67 0.35
CA VAL A 224 26.12 -23.85 1.62
C VAL A 224 25.19 -22.67 1.85
N GLY A 225 23.89 -22.92 1.76
CA GLY A 225 22.82 -21.95 2.03
C GLY A 225 22.53 -21.85 3.53
N THR A 226 22.59 -20.63 4.05
CA THR A 226 22.44 -20.33 5.48
C THR A 226 21.43 -19.20 5.72
N ASN A 227 21.26 -18.79 6.98
CA ASN A 227 20.56 -17.55 7.34
C ASN A 227 21.45 -16.30 7.26
N ASN A 228 22.71 -16.43 6.78
CA ASN A 228 23.65 -15.34 6.56
C ASN A 228 24.16 -15.27 5.11
N GLY A 229 23.40 -15.83 4.17
CA GLY A 229 23.78 -15.90 2.76
C GLY A 229 24.33 -17.25 2.35
N ILE A 230 25.13 -17.23 1.27
CA ILE A 230 25.71 -18.39 0.62
C ILE A 230 27.20 -18.43 0.91
N TYR A 231 27.68 -19.57 1.41
CA TYR A 231 29.12 -19.85 1.61
C TYR A 231 29.60 -20.78 0.51
N ILE A 232 30.65 -20.38 -0.20
CA ILE A 232 31.19 -21.16 -1.32
C ILE A 232 32.66 -21.48 -1.05
N PHE A 233 33.04 -22.76 -1.19
CA PHE A 233 34.39 -23.24 -0.95
C PHE A 233 34.68 -24.56 -1.68
N HIS A 234 35.96 -24.88 -1.87
CA HIS A 234 36.38 -26.25 -2.19
C HIS A 234 36.47 -27.08 -0.92
N PRO A 235 35.84 -28.27 -0.84
CA PRO A 235 35.86 -29.11 0.35
C PRO A 235 37.26 -29.35 0.92
N ASP A 236 38.22 -29.69 0.06
CA ASP A 236 39.61 -29.95 0.53
C ASP A 236 40.31 -28.70 1.07
N SER A 237 40.04 -27.55 0.44
CA SER A 237 40.56 -26.26 0.89
C SER A 237 39.99 -25.86 2.26
N LEU A 238 38.68 -26.08 2.50
CA LEU A 238 38.06 -25.83 3.79
C LEU A 238 38.61 -26.78 4.89
N ILE A 239 38.82 -28.06 4.53
CA ILE A 239 39.39 -29.05 5.48
C ILE A 239 40.79 -28.65 5.90
N ALA A 240 41.61 -28.14 4.95
CA ALA A 240 42.98 -27.68 5.22
C ALA A 240 43.01 -26.32 5.96
N SER A 241 42.10 -25.41 5.62
CA SER A 241 42.00 -24.08 6.21
C SER A 241 40.52 -23.72 6.46
N PRO A 242 40.02 -23.80 7.71
CA PRO A 242 38.62 -23.70 8.06
C PRO A 242 37.93 -22.38 7.71
N LYS A 243 38.69 -21.33 7.32
CA LYS A 243 38.19 -20.02 6.91
C LYS A 243 38.34 -19.74 5.41
N ASN A 244 38.70 -20.74 4.62
CA ASN A 244 38.89 -20.61 3.17
C ASN A 244 37.54 -20.77 2.42
N TYR A 245 36.71 -19.73 2.49
CA TYR A 245 35.41 -19.62 1.80
C TYR A 245 35.15 -18.19 1.35
N VAL A 246 34.19 -18.01 0.44
CA VAL A 246 33.65 -16.73 0.01
C VAL A 246 32.17 -16.65 0.44
N ILE A 247 31.71 -15.47 0.81
CA ILE A 247 30.35 -15.23 1.27
C ILE A 247 29.64 -14.28 0.29
N TYR A 248 28.45 -14.66 -0.14
CA TYR A 248 27.53 -13.81 -0.87
C TYR A 248 26.28 -13.59 -0.02
N ASN A 249 25.99 -12.34 0.37
CA ASN A 249 24.86 -12.00 1.21
C ASN A 249 24.37 -10.57 0.98
N HIS A 250 23.24 -10.23 1.60
CA HIS A 250 22.69 -8.88 1.54
C HIS A 250 23.53 -7.85 2.30
N ALA A 251 24.15 -8.26 3.39
CA ALA A 251 24.93 -7.35 4.26
C ALA A 251 26.17 -6.76 3.56
N ASN A 252 26.80 -7.53 2.67
CA ASN A 252 27.93 -7.05 1.86
C ASN A 252 27.52 -6.56 0.46
N GLY A 253 26.22 -6.49 0.17
CA GLY A 253 25.67 -6.00 -1.09
C GLY A 253 25.88 -6.92 -2.30
N THR A 254 26.33 -8.16 -2.08
CA THR A 254 26.67 -9.10 -3.16
C THR A 254 25.51 -10.01 -3.56
N PHE A 255 24.46 -10.13 -2.70
CA PHE A 255 23.29 -10.97 -2.94
C PHE A 255 22.03 -10.36 -2.30
N PRO A 256 20.82 -10.48 -2.91
CA PRO A 256 19.62 -9.77 -2.45
C PRO A 256 19.02 -10.28 -1.13
N SER A 257 19.41 -11.45 -0.63
CA SER A 257 18.87 -12.07 0.58
C SER A 257 19.94 -12.68 1.46
N ASN A 258 19.69 -12.72 2.77
CA ASN A 258 20.51 -13.47 3.71
C ASN A 258 19.98 -14.89 3.96
N GLU A 259 18.70 -15.15 3.75
CA GLU A 259 18.10 -16.44 4.05
C GLU A 259 17.92 -17.26 2.77
N ILE A 260 18.73 -18.30 2.64
CA ILE A 260 18.75 -19.22 1.51
C ILE A 260 17.93 -20.45 1.87
N ARG A 261 16.91 -20.78 1.06
CA ARG A 261 15.98 -21.88 1.28
C ARG A 261 16.35 -23.14 0.54
N CYS A 262 16.72 -23.02 -0.71
CA CYS A 262 17.09 -24.17 -1.54
C CYS A 262 18.20 -23.81 -2.52
N LEU A 263 18.96 -24.80 -2.92
CA LEU A 263 19.99 -24.77 -3.94
C LEU A 263 19.74 -25.92 -4.91
N MET A 264 19.95 -25.71 -6.21
CA MET A 264 19.83 -26.74 -7.22
C MET A 264 20.78 -26.46 -8.38
N ASN A 265 21.55 -27.48 -8.76
CA ASN A 265 22.46 -27.43 -9.88
C ASN A 265 21.79 -28.00 -11.12
N ASP A 266 21.63 -27.21 -12.18
CA ASP A 266 21.00 -27.67 -13.39
C ASP A 266 21.96 -28.51 -14.26
N ASP A 267 21.43 -29.13 -15.29
CA ASP A 267 22.20 -29.97 -16.22
C ASP A 267 23.28 -29.20 -17.01
N LYS A 268 23.15 -27.88 -17.14
CA LYS A 268 24.15 -26.98 -17.75
C LYS A 268 25.22 -26.52 -16.75
N GLY A 269 25.01 -26.73 -15.44
CA GLY A 269 25.92 -26.35 -14.36
C GLY A 269 25.65 -24.98 -13.78
N ASN A 270 24.50 -24.39 -14.07
CA ASN A 270 24.06 -23.17 -13.39
C ASN A 270 23.56 -23.52 -12.00
N MET A 271 23.89 -22.67 -11.02
CA MET A 271 23.37 -22.78 -9.67
C MET A 271 22.11 -21.92 -9.51
N TRP A 272 21.01 -22.59 -9.19
CA TRP A 272 19.72 -21.98 -8.90
C TRP A 272 19.56 -21.85 -7.39
N ILE A 273 19.15 -20.67 -6.93
CA ILE A 273 19.15 -20.29 -5.53
C ILE A 273 17.77 -19.77 -5.17
N GLY A 274 17.07 -20.46 -4.31
CA GLY A 274 15.78 -20.01 -3.76
C GLY A 274 15.97 -19.27 -2.45
N THR A 275 15.27 -18.16 -2.27
CA THR A 275 15.40 -17.26 -1.11
C THR A 275 14.10 -17.11 -0.34
N SER A 276 14.21 -16.61 0.89
CA SER A 276 13.08 -16.16 1.69
C SER A 276 12.83 -14.66 1.45
N GLY A 277 11.91 -14.35 0.55
CA GLY A 277 11.42 -12.98 0.33
C GLY A 277 12.05 -12.19 -0.82
N ALA A 278 13.09 -12.72 -1.52
CA ALA A 278 13.70 -12.09 -2.69
C ALA A 278 13.58 -12.94 -3.98
N GLY A 279 12.63 -13.87 -4.02
CA GLY A 279 12.44 -14.75 -5.16
C GLY A 279 13.58 -15.75 -5.35
N PHE A 280 14.01 -15.96 -6.59
CA PHE A 280 15.13 -16.84 -6.91
C PHE A 280 16.20 -16.11 -7.71
N ALA A 281 17.41 -16.67 -7.66
CA ALA A 281 18.53 -16.20 -8.45
C ALA A 281 19.18 -17.34 -9.22
N VAL A 282 19.80 -17.01 -10.35
CA VAL A 282 20.58 -17.94 -11.18
C VAL A 282 22.02 -17.43 -11.24
N CYS A 283 22.96 -18.30 -10.91
CA CYS A 283 24.38 -18.06 -11.08
C CYS A 283 24.93 -18.93 -12.20
N HIS A 284 25.70 -18.33 -13.11
CA HIS A 284 26.43 -19.02 -14.16
C HIS A 284 27.89 -19.13 -13.72
N PRO A 285 28.27 -20.18 -12.98
CA PRO A 285 29.59 -20.24 -12.37
C PRO A 285 30.68 -20.49 -13.42
N GLY A 286 31.58 -19.52 -13.53
CA GLY A 286 32.85 -19.67 -14.25
C GLY A 286 33.91 -20.41 -13.43
N ASP A 287 35.17 -20.30 -13.86
CA ASP A 287 36.31 -20.96 -13.20
C ASP A 287 36.61 -20.38 -11.80
N SER A 288 36.36 -19.09 -11.60
CA SER A 288 36.51 -18.40 -10.30
C SER A 288 35.15 -18.24 -9.61
N TYR A 289 35.17 -18.39 -8.26
CA TYR A 289 34.00 -18.12 -7.41
C TYR A 289 34.16 -16.86 -6.52
N GLN A 290 35.18 -16.04 -6.81
CA GLN A 290 35.41 -14.79 -6.06
C GLN A 290 34.59 -13.60 -6.55
N HIS A 291 34.12 -13.65 -7.80
CA HIS A 291 33.32 -12.57 -8.41
C HIS A 291 32.17 -13.17 -9.22
N LEU A 292 31.20 -13.75 -8.50
CA LEU A 292 29.99 -14.30 -9.13
C LEU A 292 28.94 -13.21 -9.35
N THR A 293 28.20 -13.33 -10.43
CA THR A 293 27.03 -12.52 -10.74
C THR A 293 25.77 -13.37 -10.66
N PHE A 294 24.66 -12.73 -10.31
CA PHE A 294 23.40 -13.38 -10.06
C PHE A 294 22.29 -12.68 -10.86
N ASP A 295 21.63 -13.42 -11.73
CA ASP A 295 20.39 -12.98 -12.37
C ASP A 295 19.23 -13.25 -11.41
N CYS A 296 18.58 -12.19 -10.90
CA CYS A 296 17.54 -12.30 -9.88
C CYS A 296 16.16 -12.12 -10.49
N TYR A 297 15.19 -12.89 -10.01
CA TYR A 297 13.79 -12.88 -10.45
C TYR A 297 12.87 -12.90 -9.24
N ASP A 298 11.89 -12.00 -9.22
CA ASP A 298 10.95 -11.86 -8.11
C ASP A 298 9.48 -11.82 -8.58
N ILE A 299 8.58 -11.37 -7.71
CA ILE A 299 7.15 -11.23 -8.02
C ILE A 299 6.91 -10.27 -9.20
N LYS A 300 7.78 -9.27 -9.41
CA LYS A 300 7.65 -8.29 -10.49
C LYS A 300 7.89 -8.93 -11.84
N ASP A 301 8.71 -9.99 -11.89
CA ASP A 301 8.96 -10.78 -13.08
C ASP A 301 7.87 -11.83 -13.34
N GLY A 302 6.88 -11.93 -12.43
CA GLY A 302 5.75 -12.86 -12.56
C GLY A 302 5.77 -14.07 -11.64
N LEU A 303 6.74 -14.19 -10.72
CA LEU A 303 6.79 -15.29 -9.76
C LEU A 303 5.54 -15.30 -8.85
N SER A 304 5.00 -16.48 -8.53
CA SER A 304 3.77 -16.62 -7.73
C SER A 304 3.90 -16.08 -6.30
N ASN A 305 5.08 -16.23 -5.69
CA ASN A 305 5.37 -15.74 -4.34
C ASN A 305 6.89 -15.51 -4.17
N ALA A 306 7.30 -14.52 -3.36
CA ALA A 306 8.69 -14.16 -3.15
C ALA A 306 9.49 -15.17 -2.32
N VAL A 307 8.81 -16.06 -1.57
CA VAL A 307 9.45 -17.11 -0.75
C VAL A 307 9.52 -18.40 -1.57
N VAL A 308 10.71 -18.73 -2.03
CA VAL A 308 10.98 -19.94 -2.82
C VAL A 308 11.34 -21.08 -1.88
N GLN A 309 10.62 -22.18 -1.96
CA GLN A 309 10.78 -23.33 -1.08
C GLN A 309 11.64 -24.44 -1.68
N SER A 310 11.48 -24.71 -2.97
CA SER A 310 12.28 -25.71 -3.69
C SER A 310 12.32 -25.45 -5.19
N ILE A 311 13.34 -25.92 -5.86
CA ILE A 311 13.54 -25.78 -7.31
C ILE A 311 13.94 -27.13 -7.87
N VAL A 312 13.32 -27.58 -8.97
CA VAL A 312 13.69 -28.78 -9.71
C VAL A 312 13.64 -28.52 -11.21
N GLN A 313 14.48 -29.22 -11.98
CA GLN A 313 14.52 -29.17 -13.43
C GLN A 313 13.81 -30.40 -14.02
N ASN A 314 12.91 -30.20 -15.00
CA ASN A 314 12.33 -31.31 -15.76
C ASN A 314 13.23 -31.71 -16.95
N LYS A 315 12.85 -32.79 -17.63
CA LYS A 315 13.58 -33.32 -18.81
C LYS A 315 13.64 -32.33 -20.01
N ASP A 316 12.72 -31.37 -20.06
CA ASP A 316 12.67 -30.34 -21.12
C ASP A 316 13.45 -29.07 -20.74
N HIS A 317 14.35 -29.16 -19.73
CA HIS A 317 15.17 -28.06 -19.20
C HIS A 317 14.36 -26.86 -18.65
N LYS A 318 13.07 -27.03 -18.35
CA LYS A 318 12.25 -26.03 -17.66
C LYS A 318 12.42 -26.16 -16.16
N MET A 319 12.45 -25.04 -15.50
CA MET A 319 12.59 -24.99 -14.05
C MET A 319 11.22 -24.90 -13.39
N TRP A 320 10.99 -25.77 -12.41
CA TRP A 320 9.78 -25.78 -11.63
C TRP A 320 10.10 -25.34 -10.21
N ILE A 321 9.55 -24.20 -9.83
CA ILE A 321 9.89 -23.45 -8.63
C ILE A 321 8.67 -23.48 -7.70
N ALA A 322 8.73 -24.28 -6.67
CA ALA A 322 7.71 -24.31 -5.63
C ALA A 322 7.95 -23.15 -4.67
N THR A 323 6.92 -22.38 -4.40
CA THR A 323 6.97 -21.22 -3.53
C THR A 323 6.15 -21.45 -2.26
N GLU A 324 6.09 -20.46 -1.38
CA GLU A 324 5.21 -20.53 -0.22
C GLU A 324 3.73 -20.64 -0.64
N TYR A 325 3.37 -20.15 -1.85
CA TYR A 325 2.04 -20.31 -2.41
C TYR A 325 2.06 -20.45 -3.92
N GLY A 326 1.80 -21.66 -4.41
CA GLY A 326 1.83 -22.01 -5.83
C GLY A 326 3.18 -22.50 -6.35
N ILE A 327 3.18 -23.03 -7.57
CA ILE A 327 4.37 -23.44 -8.33
C ILE A 327 4.51 -22.53 -9.55
N SER A 328 5.71 -22.03 -9.79
CA SER A 328 6.06 -21.27 -11.00
C SER A 328 6.91 -22.13 -11.94
N ARG A 329 6.54 -22.21 -13.21
CA ARG A 329 7.36 -22.80 -14.27
C ARG A 329 8.14 -21.70 -14.96
N PHE A 330 9.46 -21.73 -14.86
CA PHE A 330 10.34 -20.79 -15.53
C PHE A 330 10.97 -21.45 -16.75
N THR A 331 10.90 -20.78 -17.90
CA THR A 331 11.53 -21.21 -19.15
C THR A 331 12.79 -20.39 -19.38
N PRO A 332 14.02 -20.96 -19.17
CA PRO A 332 15.27 -20.19 -19.22
C PRO A 332 15.53 -19.49 -20.55
N ALA A 333 15.07 -20.09 -21.68
CA ALA A 333 15.30 -19.55 -23.02
C ALA A 333 14.53 -18.23 -23.28
N THR A 334 13.31 -18.11 -22.78
CA THR A 334 12.42 -16.96 -22.98
C THR A 334 12.30 -16.07 -21.74
N LYS A 335 12.82 -16.51 -20.60
CA LYS A 335 12.67 -15.90 -19.28
C LYS A 335 11.20 -15.76 -18.84
N GLN A 336 10.30 -16.53 -19.42
CA GLN A 336 8.87 -16.51 -19.15
C GLN A 336 8.56 -17.32 -17.89
N ILE A 337 7.68 -16.78 -17.02
CA ILE A 337 7.17 -17.42 -15.82
C ILE A 337 5.67 -17.69 -15.96
N GLU A 338 5.26 -18.91 -15.67
CA GLU A 338 3.87 -19.35 -15.65
C GLU A 338 3.56 -19.94 -14.27
N ASN A 339 2.41 -19.61 -13.67
CA ASN A 339 2.06 -20.03 -12.34
C ASN A 339 0.95 -21.09 -12.34
N TYR A 340 1.07 -22.06 -11.44
CA TYR A 340 0.15 -23.17 -11.29
C TYR A 340 -0.28 -23.35 -9.82
N PHE A 341 -1.57 -23.64 -9.65
CA PHE A 341 -2.17 -23.94 -8.35
C PHE A 341 -2.93 -25.27 -8.50
N PHE A 342 -2.46 -26.31 -7.80
CA PHE A 342 -2.96 -27.67 -7.99
C PHE A 342 -3.94 -28.10 -6.90
N SER A 343 -4.55 -27.15 -6.19
CA SER A 343 -5.55 -27.41 -5.17
C SER A 343 -6.48 -26.22 -4.97
N SER A 344 -7.77 -26.46 -4.88
CA SER A 344 -8.75 -25.49 -4.39
C SER A 344 -8.61 -25.24 -2.87
N TYR A 345 -7.99 -26.17 -2.15
CA TYR A 345 -7.69 -26.04 -0.74
C TYR A 345 -6.37 -25.29 -0.55
N THR A 346 -6.39 -24.18 0.19
CA THR A 346 -5.23 -23.26 0.33
C THR A 346 -3.96 -23.98 0.78
N LEU A 347 -4.03 -24.87 1.79
CA LEU A 347 -2.86 -25.59 2.29
C LEU A 347 -2.28 -26.58 1.26
N GLY A 348 -3.05 -26.99 0.27
CA GLY A 348 -2.60 -27.81 -0.85
C GLY A 348 -1.68 -27.07 -1.82
N ASN A 349 -1.70 -25.74 -1.81
CA ASN A 349 -0.81 -24.88 -2.61
C ASN A 349 0.33 -24.25 -1.78
N VAL A 350 0.44 -24.60 -0.49
CA VAL A 350 1.55 -24.19 0.39
C VAL A 350 2.60 -25.28 0.40
N TYR A 351 3.75 -25.01 -0.24
CA TYR A 351 4.84 -25.98 -0.42
C TYR A 351 5.82 -25.94 0.74
N SER A 352 6.44 -27.09 1.00
CA SER A 352 7.40 -27.27 2.10
C SER A 352 8.83 -26.98 1.64
N GLU A 353 9.64 -26.44 2.56
CA GLU A 353 11.04 -26.06 2.32
C GLU A 353 11.88 -27.28 1.94
N ASN A 354 12.65 -27.15 0.85
CA ASN A 354 13.61 -28.14 0.33
C ASN A 354 12.99 -29.55 0.18
N THR A 355 11.72 -29.60 -0.24
CA THR A 355 10.94 -30.85 -0.31
C THR A 355 10.44 -31.07 -1.73
N ALA A 356 11.37 -31.26 -2.65
CA ALA A 356 11.09 -31.62 -4.03
C ALA A 356 12.17 -32.52 -4.59
N CYS A 357 11.78 -33.42 -5.50
CA CYS A 357 12.70 -34.21 -6.29
C CYS A 357 12.09 -34.58 -7.65
N VAL A 358 12.91 -35.07 -8.57
CA VAL A 358 12.49 -35.64 -9.84
C VAL A 358 12.61 -37.14 -9.74
N SER A 359 11.49 -37.85 -9.94
CA SER A 359 11.49 -39.32 -9.90
C SER A 359 12.19 -39.91 -11.14
N ASN A 360 12.60 -41.17 -11.07
CA ASN A 360 13.31 -41.87 -12.15
C ASN A 360 12.49 -41.92 -13.46
N ASP A 361 11.15 -41.93 -13.37
CA ASP A 361 10.24 -41.85 -14.53
C ASP A 361 10.03 -40.41 -15.03
N GLY A 362 10.62 -39.42 -14.39
CA GLY A 362 10.62 -38.02 -14.79
C GLY A 362 9.46 -37.19 -14.28
N LYS A 363 8.66 -37.72 -13.37
CA LYS A 363 7.66 -36.94 -12.66
C LYS A 363 8.29 -36.03 -11.62
N LEU A 364 7.69 -34.87 -11.42
CA LEU A 364 8.09 -33.92 -10.42
C LEU A 364 7.29 -34.14 -9.14
N LEU A 365 7.98 -34.23 -8.02
CA LEU A 365 7.40 -34.49 -6.70
C LEU A 365 7.59 -33.27 -5.83
N PHE A 366 6.50 -32.78 -5.20
CA PHE A 366 6.55 -31.62 -4.31
C PHE A 366 5.78 -31.90 -3.03
N GLY A 367 6.44 -31.75 -1.88
CA GLY A 367 5.80 -31.81 -0.59
C GLY A 367 5.02 -30.54 -0.29
N THR A 368 3.78 -30.69 0.21
CA THR A 368 2.93 -29.56 0.61
C THR A 368 2.46 -29.72 2.06
N ASN A 369 1.78 -28.70 2.56
CA ASN A 369 1.10 -28.80 3.85
C ASN A 369 -0.16 -29.71 3.81
N TYR A 370 -0.50 -30.23 2.62
CA TYR A 370 -1.64 -31.13 2.41
C TYR A 370 -1.30 -32.26 1.45
N GLY A 371 -0.29 -33.05 1.78
CA GLY A 371 0.16 -34.21 1.02
C GLY A 371 1.28 -33.94 0.02
N LEU A 372 1.60 -34.97 -0.76
CA LEU A 372 2.56 -34.93 -1.86
C LEU A 372 1.84 -34.64 -3.17
N VAL A 373 2.30 -33.63 -3.90
CA VAL A 373 1.89 -33.35 -5.28
C VAL A 373 2.86 -34.06 -6.23
N VAL A 374 2.33 -34.87 -7.12
CA VAL A 374 3.05 -35.57 -8.19
C VAL A 374 2.62 -34.96 -9.52
N LEU A 375 3.56 -34.41 -10.26
CA LEU A 375 3.31 -33.74 -11.54
C LEU A 375 3.98 -34.48 -12.70
N ASP A 376 3.20 -34.83 -13.71
CA ASP A 376 3.69 -35.20 -15.03
C ASP A 376 3.74 -33.93 -15.90
N ALA A 377 4.89 -33.30 -15.98
CA ALA A 377 5.06 -32.01 -16.65
C ALA A 377 4.61 -32.01 -18.12
N ASN A 378 4.59 -33.19 -18.78
CA ASN A 378 4.19 -33.32 -20.18
C ASN A 378 2.66 -33.34 -20.38
N LYS A 379 1.91 -33.56 -19.31
CA LYS A 379 0.45 -33.62 -19.32
C LYS A 379 -0.23 -32.39 -18.70
N ILE A 380 0.57 -31.44 -18.21
CA ILE A 380 0.04 -30.19 -17.69
C ILE A 380 -0.42 -29.33 -18.86
N GLU A 381 -1.72 -29.17 -18.97
CA GLU A 381 -2.32 -28.25 -19.93
C GLU A 381 -2.27 -26.82 -19.35
N THR A 382 -1.81 -25.88 -20.17
CA THR A 382 -1.93 -24.45 -19.84
C THR A 382 -3.37 -24.02 -20.11
N LEU A 383 -4.03 -23.46 -19.11
CA LEU A 383 -5.32 -22.79 -19.33
C LEU A 383 -5.05 -21.46 -20.04
N ASP A 384 -5.06 -21.49 -21.37
CA ASP A 384 -4.75 -20.31 -22.22
C ASP A 384 -5.90 -19.29 -22.28
N LYS A 385 -6.97 -19.48 -21.48
CA LYS A 385 -8.08 -18.52 -21.47
C LYS A 385 -7.72 -17.29 -20.64
N PRO A 386 -7.71 -16.10 -21.27
CA PRO A 386 -7.49 -14.87 -20.54
C PRO A 386 -8.63 -14.61 -19.54
N ALA A 387 -8.31 -13.99 -18.41
CA ALA A 387 -9.28 -13.67 -17.37
C ALA A 387 -10.08 -12.42 -17.76
N SER A 388 -11.41 -12.51 -17.87
CA SER A 388 -12.28 -11.35 -18.10
C SER A 388 -12.70 -10.74 -16.76
N VAL A 389 -12.54 -9.43 -16.59
CA VAL A 389 -12.91 -8.69 -15.39
C VAL A 389 -14.34 -8.18 -15.48
N ILE A 390 -15.08 -8.27 -14.39
CA ILE A 390 -16.42 -7.70 -14.22
C ILE A 390 -16.44 -6.83 -12.96
N PHE A 391 -17.04 -5.64 -13.03
CA PHE A 391 -17.29 -4.80 -11.86
C PHE A 391 -18.41 -5.39 -11.03
N THR A 392 -18.20 -5.58 -9.73
CA THR A 392 -19.11 -6.33 -8.86
C THR A 392 -19.75 -5.52 -7.75
N GLY A 393 -19.14 -4.40 -7.34
CA GLY A 393 -19.65 -3.61 -6.22
C GLY A 393 -19.12 -2.20 -6.20
N LEU A 394 -19.89 -1.33 -5.55
CA LEU A 394 -19.57 0.07 -5.33
C LEU A 394 -19.76 0.42 -3.85
N GLN A 395 -18.78 1.09 -3.26
CA GLN A 395 -18.91 1.78 -1.99
C GLN A 395 -18.63 3.26 -2.20
N ILE A 396 -19.43 4.12 -1.59
CA ILE A 396 -19.25 5.56 -1.57
C ILE A 396 -19.15 5.99 -0.12
N ASN A 397 -18.05 6.68 0.24
CA ASN A 397 -17.75 7.10 1.61
C ASN A 397 -17.84 5.94 2.64
N GLY A 398 -17.52 4.72 2.22
CA GLY A 398 -17.57 3.50 3.03
C GLY A 398 -18.94 2.81 3.12
N ALA A 399 -19.98 3.37 2.54
CA ALA A 399 -21.30 2.75 2.47
C ALA A 399 -21.49 1.98 1.15
N HIS A 400 -22.00 0.74 1.24
CA HIS A 400 -22.34 -0.04 0.05
C HIS A 400 -23.53 0.55 -0.71
N MET A 401 -23.38 0.70 -2.03
CA MET A 401 -24.40 1.22 -2.93
C MET A 401 -25.04 0.09 -3.71
N LEU A 402 -26.37 0.06 -3.68
CA LEU A 402 -27.20 -0.86 -4.44
C LEU A 402 -28.26 -0.07 -5.21
N PRO A 403 -28.81 -0.62 -6.31
CA PRO A 403 -29.95 0.00 -6.99
C PRO A 403 -31.14 0.20 -6.04
N GLY A 404 -31.75 1.39 -6.08
CA GLY A 404 -32.92 1.72 -5.26
C GLY A 404 -32.63 2.15 -3.81
N VAL A 405 -31.38 2.16 -3.38
CA VAL A 405 -30.98 2.74 -2.08
C VAL A 405 -30.94 4.26 -2.21
N GLU A 406 -31.32 4.94 -1.13
CA GLU A 406 -31.29 6.42 -1.08
C GLU A 406 -29.86 6.93 -1.35
N ASP A 407 -29.77 7.97 -2.19
CA ASP A 407 -28.50 8.58 -2.63
C ASP A 407 -27.57 7.65 -3.45
N SER A 408 -28.06 6.50 -3.87
CA SER A 408 -27.30 5.62 -4.76
C SER A 408 -27.26 6.17 -6.19
N PRO A 409 -26.08 6.22 -6.83
CA PRO A 409 -25.98 6.58 -8.25
C PRO A 409 -26.37 5.43 -9.17
N LEU A 410 -26.58 4.21 -8.61
CA LEU A 410 -26.83 3.00 -9.38
C LEU A 410 -28.30 2.86 -9.75
N GLN A 411 -28.59 2.76 -11.05
CA GLN A 411 -29.92 2.43 -11.57
C GLN A 411 -30.07 0.90 -11.77
N GLU A 412 -28.97 0.23 -12.10
CA GLU A 412 -28.86 -1.22 -12.30
C GLU A 412 -27.69 -1.79 -11.50
N ALA A 413 -27.53 -3.11 -11.49
CA ALA A 413 -26.40 -3.75 -10.81
C ALA A 413 -25.06 -3.42 -11.52
N MET A 414 -24.00 -3.30 -10.74
CA MET A 414 -22.65 -2.89 -11.21
C MET A 414 -22.15 -3.59 -12.49
N PRO A 415 -22.40 -4.91 -12.72
CA PRO A 415 -21.93 -5.58 -13.94
C PRO A 415 -22.53 -5.04 -15.25
N TYR A 416 -23.62 -4.28 -15.17
CA TYR A 416 -24.37 -3.76 -16.33
C TYR A 416 -24.15 -2.26 -16.54
N ILE A 417 -23.31 -1.62 -15.71
CA ILE A 417 -23.07 -0.18 -15.75
C ILE A 417 -21.71 0.09 -16.39
N ASN A 418 -21.70 0.93 -17.42
CA ASN A 418 -20.48 1.40 -18.07
C ASN A 418 -20.12 2.84 -17.70
N GLU A 419 -21.08 3.61 -17.15
CA GLU A 419 -20.92 5.00 -16.75
C GLU A 419 -21.48 5.24 -15.35
N LEU A 420 -20.67 5.83 -14.47
CA LEU A 420 -21.02 6.12 -13.08
C LEU A 420 -21.06 7.64 -12.85
N ASN A 421 -22.26 8.19 -12.69
CA ASN A 421 -22.49 9.60 -12.46
C ASN A 421 -22.59 9.92 -10.97
N LEU A 422 -21.65 10.70 -10.43
CA LEU A 422 -21.49 10.98 -9.01
C LEU A 422 -21.70 12.45 -8.70
N LYS A 423 -22.27 12.73 -7.54
CA LYS A 423 -22.37 14.08 -6.98
C LYS A 423 -21.03 14.49 -6.36
N TYR A 424 -20.79 15.80 -6.25
CA TYR A 424 -19.52 16.35 -5.75
C TYR A 424 -19.07 15.84 -4.37
N TYR A 425 -19.99 15.44 -3.51
CA TYR A 425 -19.70 14.90 -2.18
C TYR A 425 -19.50 13.38 -2.17
N GLN A 426 -19.74 12.70 -3.27
CA GLN A 426 -19.53 11.27 -3.50
C GLN A 426 -18.13 11.05 -4.10
N SER A 427 -17.09 11.58 -3.46
CA SER A 427 -15.74 11.66 -4.01
C SER A 427 -14.79 10.57 -3.51
N SER A 428 -15.19 9.80 -2.50
CA SER A 428 -14.40 8.66 -1.98
C SER A 428 -15.06 7.36 -2.38
N LEU A 429 -14.37 6.61 -3.25
CA LEU A 429 -14.92 5.44 -3.94
C LEU A 429 -14.11 4.20 -3.63
N THR A 430 -14.80 3.08 -3.45
CA THR A 430 -14.21 1.74 -3.56
C THR A 430 -15.03 0.95 -4.56
N ILE A 431 -14.39 0.55 -5.65
CA ILE A 431 -15.00 -0.23 -6.72
C ILE A 431 -14.42 -1.63 -6.67
N SER A 432 -15.29 -2.62 -6.44
CA SER A 432 -14.93 -4.04 -6.41
C SER A 432 -15.11 -4.66 -7.79
N PHE A 433 -14.23 -5.57 -8.12
CA PHE A 433 -14.25 -6.29 -9.39
C PHE A 433 -13.86 -7.77 -9.18
N SER A 434 -14.20 -8.64 -10.11
CA SER A 434 -13.88 -10.06 -10.05
C SER A 434 -13.75 -10.64 -11.46
N THR A 435 -13.00 -11.74 -11.58
CA THR A 435 -12.93 -12.53 -12.82
C THR A 435 -13.94 -13.65 -12.87
N PHE A 436 -14.60 -14.01 -11.75
CA PHE A 436 -15.38 -15.22 -11.59
C PHE A 436 -14.65 -16.49 -12.04
N ASN A 437 -13.34 -16.46 -11.98
CA ASN A 437 -12.55 -17.65 -12.26
C ASN A 437 -12.36 -18.44 -10.97
N TYR A 438 -13.04 -19.57 -10.86
CA TYR A 438 -13.03 -20.42 -9.67
C TYR A 438 -11.98 -21.55 -9.75
N LEU A 439 -11.37 -21.73 -10.92
CA LEU A 439 -10.47 -22.86 -11.20
C LEU A 439 -8.99 -22.53 -11.06
N ASP A 440 -8.59 -21.29 -11.38
CA ASP A 440 -7.17 -20.95 -11.63
C ASP A 440 -6.48 -20.28 -10.43
N GLY A 441 -6.84 -20.59 -9.21
CA GLY A 441 -6.21 -19.94 -8.06
C GLY A 441 -6.51 -18.44 -8.00
N VAL A 442 -5.65 -17.67 -7.34
CA VAL A 442 -5.88 -16.24 -7.14
C VAL A 442 -5.50 -15.45 -8.39
N SER A 443 -6.49 -14.90 -9.10
CA SER A 443 -6.26 -13.92 -10.16
C SER A 443 -5.55 -12.68 -9.59
N LYS A 444 -4.59 -12.14 -10.33
CA LYS A 444 -4.00 -10.84 -10.00
C LYS A 444 -4.66 -9.76 -10.84
N TYR A 445 -4.92 -8.63 -10.22
CA TYR A 445 -5.55 -7.47 -10.83
C TYR A 445 -4.57 -6.33 -10.93
N SER A 446 -4.70 -5.53 -11.98
CA SER A 446 -4.04 -4.25 -12.13
C SER A 446 -5.06 -3.24 -12.63
N TYR A 447 -5.03 -2.02 -12.12
CA TYR A 447 -5.98 -0.97 -12.46
C TYR A 447 -5.29 0.38 -12.58
N SER A 448 -5.93 1.31 -13.29
CA SER A 448 -5.49 2.69 -13.48
C SER A 448 -6.72 3.57 -13.68
N LEU A 449 -6.67 4.81 -13.22
CA LEU A 449 -7.75 5.81 -13.33
C LEU A 449 -7.24 7.10 -14.01
N PRO A 450 -6.98 7.11 -15.32
CA PRO A 450 -6.65 8.33 -16.04
C PRO A 450 -7.78 9.39 -15.95
N PRO A 451 -7.45 10.69 -15.89
CA PRO A 451 -6.10 11.28 -15.81
C PRO A 451 -5.53 11.38 -14.38
N TYR A 452 -6.15 10.72 -13.39
CA TYR A 452 -5.71 10.77 -11.97
C TYR A 452 -4.44 9.94 -11.76
N ASP A 453 -4.42 8.71 -12.25
CA ASP A 453 -3.26 7.84 -12.24
C ASP A 453 -2.45 7.99 -13.54
N THR A 454 -1.13 8.07 -13.43
CA THR A 454 -0.21 8.15 -14.57
C THR A 454 0.30 6.77 -15.00
N GLU A 455 0.20 5.78 -14.11
CA GLU A 455 0.72 4.42 -14.32
C GLU A 455 -0.29 3.38 -13.80
N TRP A 456 -0.14 2.14 -14.26
CA TRP A 456 -0.89 1.01 -13.76
C TRP A 456 -0.45 0.64 -12.33
N SER A 457 -1.41 0.24 -11.50
CA SER A 457 -1.11 -0.34 -10.19
C SER A 457 -0.27 -1.62 -10.34
N SER A 458 0.60 -1.89 -9.36
CA SER A 458 1.32 -3.17 -9.32
C SER A 458 0.33 -4.33 -9.22
N PRO A 459 0.55 -5.45 -9.96
CA PRO A 459 -0.33 -6.61 -9.91
C PRO A 459 -0.55 -7.13 -8.49
N SER A 460 -1.80 -7.23 -8.05
CA SER A 460 -2.19 -7.61 -6.70
C SER A 460 -3.38 -8.57 -6.72
N SER A 461 -3.52 -9.41 -5.70
CA SER A 461 -4.72 -10.24 -5.48
C SER A 461 -5.90 -9.47 -4.91
N LEU A 462 -5.74 -8.18 -4.58
CA LEU A 462 -6.84 -7.32 -4.13
C LEU A 462 -7.79 -7.07 -5.30
N ASN A 463 -9.05 -7.39 -5.09
CA ASN A 463 -10.11 -7.30 -6.08
C ASN A 463 -10.95 -6.02 -5.96
N PHE A 464 -10.33 -4.94 -5.52
CA PHE A 464 -10.96 -3.62 -5.43
C PHE A 464 -9.94 -2.50 -5.65
N ALA A 465 -10.42 -1.37 -6.16
CA ALA A 465 -9.69 -0.11 -6.27
C ALA A 465 -10.33 0.93 -5.33
N THR A 466 -9.52 1.62 -4.54
CA THR A 466 -9.99 2.64 -3.62
C THR A 466 -9.36 3.99 -3.94
N TYR A 467 -10.19 5.00 -4.16
CA TYR A 467 -9.81 6.38 -4.40
C TYR A 467 -10.47 7.28 -3.36
N ARG A 468 -9.73 8.23 -2.83
CA ARG A 468 -10.22 9.16 -1.80
C ARG A 468 -10.15 10.59 -2.28
N ASN A 469 -11.26 11.33 -2.07
CA ASN A 469 -11.35 12.75 -2.39
C ASN A 469 -11.00 13.08 -3.85
N LEU A 470 -11.52 12.30 -4.79
CA LEU A 470 -11.36 12.59 -6.22
C LEU A 470 -11.94 13.97 -6.55
N PRO A 471 -11.19 14.85 -7.24
CA PRO A 471 -11.72 16.12 -7.72
C PRO A 471 -12.89 15.93 -8.68
N PRO A 472 -13.80 16.92 -8.81
CA PRO A 472 -14.77 16.92 -9.89
C PRO A 472 -14.10 16.83 -11.26
N GLY A 473 -14.59 15.93 -12.09
CA GLY A 473 -13.98 15.65 -13.40
C GLY A 473 -14.54 14.39 -14.04
N LYS A 474 -13.98 14.03 -15.18
CA LYS A 474 -14.23 12.78 -15.89
C LYS A 474 -13.00 11.89 -15.78
N TYR A 475 -13.22 10.63 -15.47
CA TYR A 475 -12.20 9.61 -15.26
C TYR A 475 -12.61 8.33 -15.98
N GLU A 476 -11.63 7.54 -16.38
CA GLU A 476 -11.85 6.22 -16.96
C GLU A 476 -11.13 5.18 -16.09
N LEU A 477 -11.89 4.36 -15.36
CA LEU A 477 -11.32 3.28 -14.57
C LEU A 477 -11.06 2.07 -15.48
N HIS A 478 -9.80 1.84 -15.77
CA HIS A 478 -9.33 0.66 -16.49
C HIS A 478 -8.96 -0.43 -15.48
N VAL A 479 -9.49 -1.63 -15.66
CA VAL A 479 -9.14 -2.79 -14.84
C VAL A 479 -8.87 -3.98 -15.74
N LYS A 480 -7.76 -4.67 -15.49
CA LYS A 480 -7.43 -5.94 -16.14
C LYS A 480 -7.01 -6.98 -15.11
N ALA A 481 -7.19 -8.23 -15.44
CA ALA A 481 -6.74 -9.33 -14.61
C ALA A 481 -5.88 -10.30 -15.40
N CYS A 482 -4.96 -10.96 -14.72
CA CYS A 482 -4.29 -12.11 -15.26
C CYS A 482 -4.76 -13.38 -14.57
N ASN A 483 -4.77 -14.48 -15.32
CA ASN A 483 -4.99 -15.80 -14.76
C ASN A 483 -3.76 -16.29 -13.97
N ALA A 484 -3.84 -17.47 -13.38
CA ALA A 484 -2.74 -18.06 -12.63
C ALA A 484 -1.48 -18.31 -13.49
N ALA A 485 -1.63 -18.49 -14.80
CA ALA A 485 -0.52 -18.64 -15.74
C ALA A 485 0.17 -17.30 -16.09
N GLY A 486 -0.32 -16.17 -15.57
CA GLY A 486 0.23 -14.85 -15.85
C GLY A 486 -0.28 -14.22 -17.15
N ILE A 487 -1.27 -14.84 -17.82
CA ILE A 487 -1.86 -14.33 -19.07
C ILE A 487 -2.87 -13.24 -18.72
N TRP A 488 -2.63 -12.03 -19.20
CA TRP A 488 -3.51 -10.89 -19.03
C TRP A 488 -4.71 -10.94 -19.97
N GLY A 489 -5.90 -10.68 -19.44
CA GLY A 489 -7.12 -10.54 -20.21
C GLY A 489 -7.32 -9.13 -20.76
N GLU A 490 -8.44 -8.95 -21.46
CA GLU A 490 -8.86 -7.65 -21.96
C GLU A 490 -9.22 -6.72 -20.81
N GLU A 491 -9.00 -5.43 -21.05
CA GLU A 491 -9.35 -4.38 -20.11
C GLU A 491 -10.87 -4.21 -20.06
N ASN A 492 -11.42 -4.07 -18.85
CA ASN A 492 -12.78 -3.56 -18.66
C ASN A 492 -12.68 -2.11 -18.21
N VAL A 493 -13.44 -1.23 -18.88
CA VAL A 493 -13.36 0.21 -18.67
C VAL A 493 -14.71 0.73 -18.17
N MET A 494 -14.68 1.58 -17.13
CA MET A 494 -15.84 2.26 -16.57
C MET A 494 -15.59 3.77 -16.56
N GLU A 495 -16.48 4.53 -17.18
CA GLU A 495 -16.44 6.00 -17.11
C GLU A 495 -17.00 6.46 -15.75
N ILE A 496 -16.27 7.34 -15.06
CA ILE A 496 -16.67 7.92 -13.78
C ILE A 496 -16.72 9.44 -13.92
N VAL A 497 -17.91 10.01 -13.74
CA VAL A 497 -18.14 11.44 -13.85
C VAL A 497 -18.52 12.00 -12.49
N ILE A 498 -17.69 12.87 -11.93
CA ILE A 498 -17.95 13.56 -10.67
C ILE A 498 -18.38 14.99 -10.98
N ALA A 499 -19.64 15.31 -10.69
CA ALA A 499 -20.19 16.64 -10.93
C ALA A 499 -19.52 17.69 -10.03
N PRO A 500 -19.24 18.90 -10.54
CA PRO A 500 -18.74 19.99 -9.70
C PRO A 500 -19.84 20.48 -8.74
N PRO A 501 -19.47 20.99 -7.54
CA PRO A 501 -20.43 21.60 -6.63
C PRO A 501 -21.12 22.81 -7.29
N PHE A 502 -22.38 23.06 -6.94
CA PHE A 502 -23.19 24.10 -7.60
C PHE A 502 -22.52 25.49 -7.58
N TRP A 503 -21.72 25.79 -6.53
CA TRP A 503 -20.97 27.07 -6.42
C TRP A 503 -19.72 27.17 -7.32
N LYS A 504 -19.33 26.08 -7.98
CA LYS A 504 -18.24 26.03 -8.98
C LYS A 504 -18.75 25.80 -10.40
N THR A 505 -20.05 25.91 -10.63
CA THR A 505 -20.63 25.79 -11.97
C THR A 505 -20.51 27.11 -12.74
N GLY A 506 -20.56 27.06 -14.07
CA GLY A 506 -20.53 28.27 -14.93
C GLY A 506 -21.61 29.29 -14.57
N TRP A 507 -22.81 28.83 -14.19
CA TRP A 507 -23.88 29.68 -13.71
C TRP A 507 -23.58 30.39 -12.39
N ALA A 508 -22.89 29.70 -11.44
CA ALA A 508 -22.47 30.31 -10.18
C ALA A 508 -21.46 31.44 -10.42
N TYR A 509 -20.50 31.22 -11.30
CA TYR A 509 -19.52 32.29 -11.67
C TYR A 509 -20.20 33.49 -12.33
N LEU A 510 -21.23 33.26 -13.18
CA LEU A 510 -22.03 34.35 -13.75
C LEU A 510 -22.77 35.15 -12.66
N ILE A 511 -23.38 34.46 -11.69
CA ILE A 511 -24.03 35.09 -10.53
C ILE A 511 -23.00 35.90 -9.70
N TYR A 512 -21.83 35.35 -9.43
CA TYR A 512 -20.76 36.06 -8.70
C TYR A 512 -20.30 37.31 -9.46
N ALA A 513 -20.16 37.24 -10.78
CA ALA A 513 -19.81 38.41 -11.62
C ALA A 513 -20.90 39.50 -11.55
N ILE A 514 -22.17 39.11 -11.59
CA ILE A 514 -23.31 40.05 -11.44
C ILE A 514 -23.30 40.69 -10.05
N LEU A 515 -23.11 39.91 -8.99
CA LEU A 515 -23.07 40.43 -7.61
C LEU A 515 -21.89 41.39 -7.40
N ILE A 516 -20.72 41.09 -7.96
CA ILE A 516 -19.54 41.98 -7.92
C ILE A 516 -19.82 43.27 -8.69
N ALA A 517 -20.47 43.19 -9.87
CA ALA A 517 -20.86 44.37 -10.65
C ALA A 517 -21.87 45.26 -9.90
N ILE A 518 -22.87 44.65 -9.24
CA ILE A 518 -23.83 45.36 -8.40
C ILE A 518 -23.16 46.02 -7.21
N ALA A 519 -22.30 45.29 -6.50
CA ALA A 519 -21.54 45.85 -5.38
C ALA A 519 -20.63 46.99 -5.82
N GLY A 520 -19.97 46.87 -6.98
CA GLY A 520 -19.17 47.91 -7.60
C GLY A 520 -19.96 49.16 -7.93
N TYR A 521 -21.16 48.96 -8.51
CA TYR A 521 -22.09 50.07 -8.82
C TYR A 521 -22.52 50.81 -7.54
N PHE A 522 -22.92 50.10 -6.51
CA PHE A 522 -23.32 50.73 -5.24
C PHE A 522 -22.12 51.43 -4.55
N SER A 523 -20.95 50.81 -4.54
CA SER A 523 -19.73 51.41 -4.00
C SER A 523 -19.39 52.70 -4.76
N PHE A 524 -19.44 52.67 -6.10
CA PHE A 524 -19.22 53.85 -6.93
C PHE A 524 -20.21 54.94 -6.62
N ARG A 525 -21.50 54.60 -6.48
CA ARG A 525 -22.56 55.55 -6.13
C ARG A 525 -22.35 56.18 -4.75
N ILE A 526 -21.98 55.40 -3.77
CA ILE A 526 -21.69 55.84 -2.41
C ILE A 526 -20.46 56.79 -2.44
N ILE A 527 -19.39 56.43 -3.09
CA ILE A 527 -18.18 57.26 -3.21
C ILE A 527 -18.53 58.62 -3.91
N ARG A 528 -19.31 58.56 -4.97
CA ARG A 528 -19.75 59.77 -5.69
C ARG A 528 -20.59 60.69 -4.78
N ASN A 529 -21.52 60.11 -3.99
CA ASN A 529 -22.33 60.88 -3.06
C ASN A 529 -21.49 61.46 -1.92
N PHE A 530 -20.53 60.73 -1.39
CA PHE A 530 -19.58 61.21 -0.38
C PHE A 530 -18.73 62.39 -0.91
N ASN A 531 -18.24 62.25 -2.13
CA ASN A 531 -17.42 63.33 -2.75
C ASN A 531 -18.28 64.58 -3.00
N ALA A 532 -19.55 64.42 -3.45
CA ALA A 532 -20.49 65.51 -3.62
C ALA A 532 -20.81 66.22 -2.29
N LEU A 533 -21.00 65.43 -1.22
CA LEU A 533 -21.22 65.99 0.12
C LEU A 533 -20.01 66.72 0.65
N ARG A 534 -18.83 66.17 0.46
CA ARG A 534 -17.52 66.76 0.86
C ARG A 534 -17.28 68.10 0.14
N ASN A 535 -17.60 68.16 -1.15
CA ASN A 535 -17.49 69.37 -1.92
C ASN A 535 -18.50 70.47 -1.45
N ARG A 536 -19.74 70.08 -1.10
CA ARG A 536 -20.71 71.01 -0.52
C ARG A 536 -20.23 71.61 0.80
N ILE A 537 -19.73 70.76 1.70
CA ILE A 537 -19.18 71.17 3.00
C ILE A 537 -17.97 72.13 2.78
N ALA A 538 -17.09 71.82 1.84
CA ALA A 538 -15.94 72.68 1.52
C ALA A 538 -16.35 74.07 1.03
N VAL A 539 -17.36 74.11 0.14
CA VAL A 539 -17.91 75.38 -0.38
C VAL A 539 -18.59 76.20 0.73
N GLU A 540 -19.35 75.54 1.60
CA GLU A 540 -20.03 76.18 2.73
C GLU A 540 -19.04 76.77 3.75
N ASN A 541 -17.96 76.05 4.01
CA ASN A 541 -16.86 76.52 4.86
C ASN A 541 -16.12 77.70 4.26
N GLN A 542 -15.83 77.67 2.96
CA GLN A 542 -15.24 78.83 2.26
C GLN A 542 -16.14 80.06 2.30
N LEU A 543 -17.45 79.88 2.06
CA LEU A 543 -18.38 81.00 2.12
C LEU A 543 -18.46 81.62 3.52
N THR A 544 -18.37 80.79 4.55
CA THR A 544 -18.32 81.25 5.93
C THR A 544 -17.01 81.99 6.25
N GLU A 545 -15.89 81.53 5.72
CA GLU A 545 -14.59 82.24 5.85
C GLU A 545 -14.61 83.56 5.17
N TYR A 546 -15.14 83.66 3.95
CA TYR A 546 -15.26 84.95 3.22
C TYR A 546 -16.17 85.94 3.98
N LYS A 547 -17.31 85.50 4.52
CA LYS A 547 -18.19 86.34 5.34
C LYS A 547 -17.47 86.86 6.58
N LEU A 548 -16.69 86.03 7.27
CA LEU A 548 -15.95 86.45 8.45
C LEU A 548 -14.80 87.42 8.13
N GLU A 549 -14.14 87.23 7.03
CA GLU A 549 -13.06 88.12 6.55
C GLU A 549 -13.67 89.48 6.16
N PHE A 550 -14.76 89.53 5.43
CA PHE A 550 -15.49 90.74 5.09
C PHE A 550 -15.90 91.53 6.33
N PHE A 551 -16.50 90.90 7.33
CA PHE A 551 -16.87 91.61 8.57
C PHE A 551 -15.69 92.16 9.36
N THR A 552 -14.53 91.50 9.25
CA THR A 552 -13.29 92.00 9.87
C THR A 552 -12.78 93.30 9.21
N ASN A 553 -12.69 93.19 7.93
CA ASN A 553 -12.16 94.33 7.15
C ASN A 553 -13.05 95.58 7.33
N ILE A 554 -14.36 95.37 7.24
CA ILE A 554 -15.35 96.42 7.49
C ILE A 554 -15.20 97.01 8.91
N SER A 555 -15.06 96.12 9.93
CA SER A 555 -14.91 96.63 11.30
C SER A 555 -13.68 97.46 11.52
N HIS A 556 -12.57 97.12 10.88
CA HIS A 556 -11.35 97.91 10.90
C HIS A 556 -11.50 99.27 10.13
N GLU A 557 -12.13 99.22 8.94
CA GLU A 557 -12.37 100.39 8.12
C GLU A 557 -13.33 101.39 8.83
N PHE A 558 -14.28 100.93 9.60
CA PHE A 558 -15.15 101.82 10.36
C PHE A 558 -14.57 102.27 11.69
N ARG A 559 -13.69 101.54 12.35
CA ARG A 559 -13.06 101.95 13.60
C ARG A 559 -12.23 103.22 13.42
N THR A 560 -11.43 103.20 12.40
CA THR A 560 -10.45 104.32 12.16
C THR A 560 -11.16 105.71 12.01
N PRO A 561 -12.18 105.90 11.11
CA PRO A 561 -12.83 107.21 11.03
C PRO A 561 -13.62 107.56 12.32
N LEU A 562 -14.24 106.58 12.99
CA LEU A 562 -14.95 106.81 14.23
C LEU A 562 -14.04 107.21 15.38
N THR A 563 -12.85 106.65 15.48
CA THR A 563 -11.83 107.11 16.44
C THR A 563 -11.33 108.50 16.16
N LEU A 564 -11.18 108.84 14.87
CA LEU A 564 -10.84 110.22 14.48
C LEU A 564 -11.97 111.19 14.79
N ILE A 565 -13.21 110.86 14.56
CA ILE A 565 -14.40 111.65 14.91
C ILE A 565 -14.45 111.87 16.44
N GLN A 566 -14.27 110.78 17.23
CA GLN A 566 -14.24 110.87 18.67
C GLN A 566 -13.15 111.75 19.18
N GLY A 567 -11.89 111.64 18.65
CA GLY A 567 -10.79 112.50 18.99
C GLY A 567 -11.00 113.97 18.62
N ALA A 568 -11.71 114.25 17.51
CA ALA A 568 -12.11 115.58 17.13
C ALA A 568 -13.20 116.13 18.06
N LEU A 569 -14.23 115.32 18.38
CA LEU A 569 -15.28 115.71 19.33
C LEU A 569 -14.71 115.98 20.75
N GLU A 570 -13.80 115.13 21.25
CA GLU A 570 -13.13 115.39 22.53
C GLU A 570 -12.34 116.72 22.55
N ARG A 571 -11.65 117.03 21.47
CA ARG A 571 -10.97 118.28 21.33
C ARG A 571 -11.93 119.48 21.34
N ILE A 572 -13.07 119.40 20.58
CA ILE A 572 -14.07 120.44 20.53
C ILE A 572 -14.74 120.61 21.90
N VAL A 573 -15.09 119.54 22.60
CA VAL A 573 -15.67 119.60 23.95
C VAL A 573 -14.73 120.24 24.97
N ASN A 574 -13.42 119.98 24.84
CA ASN A 574 -12.39 120.49 25.74
C ASN A 574 -11.96 121.98 25.43
N MET A 575 -12.35 122.61 24.31
CA MET A 575 -12.05 124.00 23.99
C MET A 575 -12.91 125.02 24.74
N GLY A 576 -13.88 124.65 25.55
CA GLY A 576 -14.72 125.48 26.44
C GLY A 576 -15.17 126.80 25.82
N ASN A 577 -16.42 127.14 25.84
CA ASN A 577 -17.20 128.31 25.46
C ASN A 577 -18.32 128.02 24.44
N HIS A 578 -19.04 126.92 24.69
CA HIS A 578 -20.12 126.57 23.78
C HIS A 578 -21.54 126.90 24.40
N SER A 579 -22.42 127.40 23.55
CA SER A 579 -23.82 127.61 23.99
C SER A 579 -24.47 126.27 24.49
N LYS A 580 -25.50 126.35 25.34
CA LYS A 580 -26.15 125.16 25.97
C LYS A 580 -26.66 124.18 24.89
N ASP A 581 -27.14 124.69 23.72
CA ASP A 581 -27.63 123.83 22.61
C ASP A 581 -26.48 123.16 21.87
N MET A 582 -25.29 123.81 21.76
CA MET A 582 -24.11 123.24 21.17
C MET A 582 -23.52 122.12 22.05
N GLN A 583 -23.46 122.32 23.41
CA GLN A 583 -23.04 121.30 24.36
C GLN A 583 -23.92 120.08 24.34
N HIS A 584 -25.23 120.27 24.20
CA HIS A 584 -26.20 119.15 24.09
C HIS A 584 -25.98 118.35 22.79
N SER A 585 -25.79 119.00 21.65
CA SER A 585 -25.50 118.38 20.34
C SER A 585 -24.18 117.59 20.34
N LEU A 586 -23.13 118.16 20.93
CA LEU A 586 -21.79 117.54 21.06
C LEU A 586 -21.85 116.30 21.97
N LYS A 587 -22.67 116.34 23.08
CA LYS A 587 -22.87 115.23 23.95
C LYS A 587 -23.62 114.09 23.28
N ILE A 588 -24.61 114.40 22.42
CA ILE A 588 -25.32 113.42 21.60
C ILE A 588 -24.37 112.78 20.58
N MET A 589 -23.53 113.53 19.93
CA MET A 589 -22.55 113.03 18.96
C MET A 589 -21.48 112.15 19.61
N ASP A 590 -20.95 112.52 20.82
CA ASP A 590 -20.01 111.72 21.58
C ASP A 590 -20.67 110.36 21.99
N LYS A 591 -21.90 110.47 22.55
CA LYS A 591 -22.64 109.27 22.93
C LYS A 591 -22.89 108.36 21.73
N SER A 592 -23.24 108.89 20.57
CA SER A 592 -23.49 108.11 19.36
C SER A 592 -22.21 107.49 18.80
N THR A 593 -21.08 108.18 18.80
CA THR A 593 -19.80 107.72 18.30
C THR A 593 -19.27 106.58 19.23
N LYS A 594 -19.37 106.77 20.57
CA LYS A 594 -18.97 105.77 21.53
C LYS A 594 -19.87 104.53 21.39
N ARG A 595 -21.16 104.70 21.15
CA ARG A 595 -22.08 103.58 20.92
C ARG A 595 -21.69 102.79 19.65
N MET A 596 -21.37 103.46 18.55
CA MET A 596 -20.92 102.85 17.30
C MET A 596 -19.61 102.11 17.48
N LEU A 597 -18.62 102.66 18.16
CA LEU A 597 -17.34 101.96 18.48
C LEU A 597 -17.57 100.71 19.35
N ARG A 598 -18.51 100.78 20.32
CA ARG A 598 -18.84 99.64 21.14
C ARG A 598 -19.45 98.55 20.31
N LEU A 599 -20.39 98.83 19.38
CA LEU A 599 -20.97 97.85 18.49
C LEU A 599 -19.92 97.20 17.58
N ILE A 600 -18.98 97.98 17.05
CA ILE A 600 -17.87 97.46 16.21
C ILE A 600 -16.95 96.54 17.05
N ASN A 601 -16.64 96.88 18.27
CA ASN A 601 -15.83 96.09 19.14
C ASN A 601 -16.59 94.76 19.52
N GLN A 602 -17.88 94.83 19.82
CA GLN A 602 -18.70 93.65 20.04
C GLN A 602 -18.74 92.70 18.82
N LEU A 603 -18.78 93.23 17.64
CA LEU A 603 -18.74 92.45 16.39
C LEU A 603 -17.40 91.76 16.20
N LEU A 604 -16.27 92.39 16.55
CA LEU A 604 -14.95 91.81 16.56
C LEU A 604 -14.76 90.78 17.67
N GLU A 605 -15.31 91.01 18.84
CA GLU A 605 -15.32 89.99 19.93
C GLU A 605 -16.14 88.74 19.57
N PHE A 606 -17.34 88.93 18.98
CA PHE A 606 -18.13 87.84 18.48
C PHE A 606 -17.38 87.01 17.43
N ARG A 607 -16.57 87.64 16.54
CA ARG A 607 -15.68 86.92 15.63
C ARG A 607 -14.58 86.11 16.36
N LYS A 608 -13.95 86.68 17.39
CA LYS A 608 -12.94 86.00 18.19
C LYS A 608 -13.51 84.80 18.89
N MET A 609 -14.77 84.89 19.31
CA MET A 609 -15.51 83.81 19.92
C MET A 609 -15.79 82.67 18.91
N GLN A 610 -16.21 82.97 17.68
CA GLN A 610 -16.42 82.00 16.63
C GLN A 610 -15.12 81.30 16.18
N LYS A 611 -13.96 81.93 16.27
CA LYS A 611 -12.64 81.32 15.98
C LYS A 611 -11.99 80.65 17.21
N ASN A 612 -12.73 80.47 18.31
CA ASN A 612 -12.19 79.95 19.56
C ASN A 612 -10.90 80.64 20.06
N LYS A 613 -10.75 81.91 19.76
CA LYS A 613 -9.59 82.73 20.14
C LYS A 613 -9.88 83.67 21.31
N LEU A 614 -11.00 83.55 22.01
CA LEU A 614 -11.30 84.28 23.23
C LEU A 614 -10.67 83.58 24.42
N ALA A 615 -9.70 84.19 25.05
CA ALA A 615 -9.17 83.75 26.31
C ALA A 615 -10.01 84.36 27.43
N LEU A 616 -10.48 83.58 28.34
CA LEU A 616 -11.11 84.06 29.60
C LEU A 616 -10.02 84.74 30.46
N SER A 617 -10.15 86.02 30.69
CA SER A 617 -9.37 86.75 31.71
C SER A 617 -10.22 86.76 33.00
N LEU A 618 -9.80 86.02 33.95
CA LEU A 618 -10.42 86.03 35.29
C LEU A 618 -9.77 87.12 36.13
N GLU A 619 -10.57 88.05 36.63
CA GLU A 619 -10.16 89.11 37.53
C GLU A 619 -10.99 89.06 38.80
N GLU A 620 -10.31 89.21 39.94
CA GLU A 620 -11.03 89.33 41.24
C GLU A 620 -11.84 90.59 41.28
N THR A 621 -13.11 90.53 41.29
CA THR A 621 -14.05 91.62 41.27
C THR A 621 -14.96 91.59 42.48
N ASP A 622 -15.11 92.71 43.17
CA ASP A 622 -16.14 92.88 44.16
C ASP A 622 -17.51 92.85 43.46
N VAL A 623 -18.21 91.73 43.65
CA VAL A 623 -19.48 91.45 42.98
C VAL A 623 -20.55 92.49 43.36
N VAL A 624 -20.51 93.01 44.61
CA VAL A 624 -21.50 93.98 45.16
C VAL A 624 -21.25 95.33 44.46
N ALA A 625 -19.97 95.80 44.39
CA ALA A 625 -19.61 97.01 43.70
C ALA A 625 -19.94 96.90 42.18
N PHE A 626 -19.67 95.74 41.53
CA PHE A 626 -19.95 95.49 40.14
C PHE A 626 -21.44 95.51 39.81
N CYS A 627 -22.26 94.87 40.63
CA CYS A 627 -23.70 94.91 40.50
C CYS A 627 -24.27 96.33 40.73
N TYR A 628 -23.69 97.10 41.69
CA TYR A 628 -24.11 98.44 41.90
C TYR A 628 -23.77 99.37 40.76
N GLU A 629 -22.57 99.27 40.12
CA GLU A 629 -22.23 99.97 38.91
C GLU A 629 -23.17 99.64 37.73
N ILE A 630 -23.52 98.36 37.58
CA ILE A 630 -24.51 97.95 36.55
C ILE A 630 -25.86 98.60 36.84
N PHE A 631 -26.35 98.53 38.10
CA PHE A 631 -27.58 99.16 38.51
C PHE A 631 -27.58 100.70 38.22
N LEU A 632 -26.52 101.41 38.50
CA LEU A 632 -26.37 102.82 38.23
C LEU A 632 -26.37 103.10 36.66
N SER A 633 -25.88 102.16 35.86
CA SER A 633 -25.86 102.32 34.40
C SER A 633 -27.24 102.22 33.73
N PHE A 634 -28.23 101.71 34.48
CA PHE A 634 -29.63 101.60 34.07
C PHE A 634 -30.55 102.68 34.66
N LYS A 635 -30.01 103.61 35.50
CA LYS A 635 -30.78 104.65 36.20
C LYS A 635 -30.85 105.99 35.50
N ASP A 636 -30.25 106.16 34.30
CA ASP A 636 -30.33 107.31 33.39
C ASP A 636 -31.22 107.10 32.18
#